data_9d6a4624c701086855165a7d4e3264fd
#
_entry.id   9d6a4624c701086855165a7d4e3264fd
#
_cell.length_a   1.000
_cell.length_b   1.000
_cell.length_c   1.000
_cell.angle_alpha   90.00
_cell.angle_beta   90.00
_cell.angle_gamma   90.00
#
_symmetry.space_group_name_H-M   'P 1'
#
loop_
_entity.id
_entity.type
_entity.pdbx_description
1 polymer ?
#
loop_
_entity_poly.entity_id
_entity_poly.type
_entity_poly.pdbx_seq_one_letter_code
_entity_poly.pdbx_strand_id
1 'polypeptide(L)'
;MEKYVCIHGHFYQPPRENPWLEEVEMEDSAYPYHDWNDKITQECYKQNAASRILGPNKKIIDIVNNYTKMSFDFGPTLLSWLEKHAPDIYASVIEADKISRESFSGHGAAIAQAYNHIIMPLANRRDKQTQVLWGIYDFEHRFGRKPEGMWLPETAVDLETLEVLAENQLKFTILAPHQANRYRQVGEKEWKNVDGSELDTTRPYLCALPSGQTISLFFYHSPTATEVANGRLLQNGESFAKKMCDIFTENNCPSQLAHIATDGETFGHHHRYTDMALAYCFHYIEFNNLARITVYGEYLEKFPPAYEVEIRENTSWSCNHGIERWRSNCGCHYGKYPSGAQQWRGPLREAMDWLRDELSGVYEKIMSQYVDNPWALRDRYIKLILDRNSVEDFLSNTVGQNLSYEEKVRILKLLEMQRHSLLMYTSCGWYFDDISGIEAIQIMQYACRAIQLANEVDGIDLESKFKGILERAPTNTREPANGREVYDSLIRPNRTDLNRVGAHFALSSLFTEYPDEIDVFCYSATTEVYDRVDAGIQILATGRATIRSNIVLEEHPIDFAVLHFGDHNLTGSVNARMADDAFANLRESLKRAFTKGDTTEVMRLMNVSFGGNNYSLWHLFKDEQRRILYELLETVWREIETSFRHVYEHNYMIMEMMRSMNIPLPKALSTPAEFILNQDLCQTIQNEQVNTGELRRLVDQARRLSLQLDEETLRFVSSKKINHLMAKLEKSPDDINLLESLDSFFSILFSIISNVDLQTSQNVFFMIGKKTYMEMKQRADSGKAPAKKWLELFNKLANYLGVAIH
;
A
#
# COMPACT_ATOMS: atom_id res chain seq x y z
N MET A 1 -12.78 10.65 40.45
CA MET A 1 -12.83 9.73 39.33
C MET A 1 -11.92 10.28 38.21
N GLU A 2 -10.87 9.57 37.85
CA GLU A 2 -10.00 9.94 36.72
C GLU A 2 -10.62 9.46 35.42
N LYS A 3 -10.64 10.33 34.42
CA LYS A 3 -11.24 10.09 33.10
C LYS A 3 -10.15 10.00 32.03
N TYR A 4 -10.12 8.93 31.30
CA TYR A 4 -9.17 8.69 30.23
C TYR A 4 -9.87 8.41 28.90
N VAL A 5 -9.28 8.88 27.80
CA VAL A 5 -9.77 8.63 26.44
C VAL A 5 -8.67 7.95 25.62
N CYS A 6 -9.01 6.87 24.94
CA CYS A 6 -8.14 6.19 23.97
C CYS A 6 -8.92 5.93 22.69
N ILE A 7 -8.38 6.34 21.54
CA ILE A 7 -8.91 6.05 20.22
C ILE A 7 -7.90 5.16 19.52
N HIS A 8 -8.34 3.97 19.07
CA HIS A 8 -7.49 3.03 18.36
C HIS A 8 -7.86 2.98 16.88
N GLY A 9 -6.85 3.12 16.03
CA GLY A 9 -6.96 2.95 14.58
C GLY A 9 -6.18 1.72 14.12
N HIS A 10 -6.89 0.77 13.52
CA HIS A 10 -6.32 -0.38 12.83
C HIS A 10 -6.02 0.01 11.38
N PHE A 11 -4.75 0.27 11.04
CA PHE A 11 -4.31 0.63 9.70
C PHE A 11 -3.83 -0.61 8.96
N TYR A 12 -4.56 -1.00 7.93
CA TYR A 12 -4.26 -2.22 7.22
C TYR A 12 -4.61 -2.14 5.75
N GLN A 13 -3.68 -2.57 4.89
CA GLN A 13 -3.95 -2.93 3.51
C GLN A 13 -3.57 -4.38 3.27
N PRO A 14 -4.35 -5.13 2.46
CA PRO A 14 -3.95 -6.47 2.07
C PRO A 14 -2.60 -6.41 1.38
N PRO A 15 -1.75 -7.44 1.55
CA PRO A 15 -0.55 -7.55 0.74
C PRO A 15 -0.94 -7.60 -0.74
N ARG A 16 -0.30 -6.76 -1.55
CA ARG A 16 -0.59 -6.54 -2.98
C ARG A 16 0.58 -6.89 -3.88
N GLU A 17 1.71 -7.24 -3.28
CA GLU A 17 2.92 -7.58 -4.01
C GLU A 17 2.67 -8.79 -4.91
N ASN A 18 3.10 -8.66 -6.17
CA ASN A 18 3.21 -9.79 -7.07
C ASN A 18 4.16 -10.82 -6.44
N PRO A 19 3.74 -12.09 -6.20
CA PRO A 19 4.53 -13.07 -5.45
C PRO A 19 5.82 -13.53 -6.14
N TRP A 20 6.02 -13.16 -7.40
CA TRP A 20 7.24 -13.44 -8.14
C TRP A 20 8.18 -12.25 -8.18
N LEU A 21 7.67 -11.01 -8.01
CA LEU A 21 8.45 -9.77 -8.15
C LEU A 21 8.77 -9.11 -6.79
N GLU A 22 8.04 -9.46 -5.73
CA GLU A 22 8.04 -8.77 -4.43
C GLU A 22 7.83 -7.24 -4.57
N GLU A 23 7.02 -6.85 -5.56
CA GLU A 23 6.67 -5.47 -5.86
C GLU A 23 5.18 -5.36 -6.15
N VAL A 24 4.60 -4.21 -5.81
CA VAL A 24 3.22 -3.90 -6.18
C VAL A 24 3.21 -3.35 -7.60
N GLU A 25 2.63 -4.10 -8.53
CA GLU A 25 2.44 -3.65 -9.91
C GLU A 25 1.29 -2.65 -9.98
N MET A 26 1.29 -1.81 -11.02
CA MET A 26 0.25 -0.83 -11.25
C MET A 26 -1.17 -1.45 -11.25
N GLU A 27 -2.06 -0.85 -10.49
CA GLU A 27 -3.46 -1.27 -10.35
C GLU A 27 -4.40 -0.26 -11.02
N ASP A 28 -5.05 -0.64 -12.13
CA ASP A 28 -5.95 0.25 -12.90
C ASP A 28 -7.09 0.83 -12.08
N SER A 29 -7.58 0.08 -11.11
CA SER A 29 -8.68 0.50 -10.23
C SER A 29 -8.28 1.60 -9.24
N ALA A 30 -6.98 1.86 -9.07
CA ALA A 30 -6.46 2.92 -8.22
C ALA A 30 -6.21 4.24 -8.97
N TYR A 31 -6.34 4.26 -10.32
CA TYR A 31 -6.09 5.47 -11.14
C TYR A 31 -6.69 6.75 -10.52
N PRO A 32 -5.97 7.89 -10.48
CA PRO A 32 -4.69 8.20 -11.14
C PRO A 32 -3.43 7.81 -10.33
N TYR A 33 -3.57 7.12 -9.23
CA TYR A 33 -2.46 6.61 -8.41
C TYR A 33 -1.89 5.33 -9.01
N HIS A 34 -0.66 5.00 -8.67
CA HIS A 34 0.00 3.79 -9.13
C HIS A 34 -0.74 2.53 -8.66
N ASP A 35 -1.06 2.48 -7.39
CA ASP A 35 -1.72 1.37 -6.73
C ASP A 35 -2.58 1.83 -5.54
N TRP A 36 -3.31 0.91 -4.91
CA TRP A 36 -4.17 1.23 -3.78
C TRP A 36 -3.39 1.67 -2.53
N ASN A 37 -2.15 1.18 -2.33
CA ASN A 37 -1.34 1.63 -1.21
C ASN A 37 -0.95 3.11 -1.38
N ASP A 38 -0.55 3.53 -2.59
CA ASP A 38 -0.28 4.94 -2.89
C ASP A 38 -1.53 5.80 -2.67
N LYS A 39 -2.66 5.38 -3.24
CA LYS A 39 -3.93 6.11 -3.09
C LYS A 39 -4.31 6.33 -1.63
N ILE A 40 -4.32 5.26 -0.84
CA ILE A 40 -4.73 5.34 0.57
C ILE A 40 -3.68 6.09 1.40
N THR A 41 -2.40 5.99 1.05
CA THR A 41 -1.36 6.80 1.67
C THR A 41 -1.63 8.29 1.49
N GLN A 42 -1.97 8.74 0.27
CA GLN A 42 -2.30 10.14 0.04
C GLN A 42 -3.62 10.56 0.72
N GLU A 43 -4.60 9.68 0.78
CA GLU A 43 -5.93 9.98 1.32
C GLU A 43 -6.02 9.89 2.85
N CYS A 44 -5.20 9.04 3.48
CA CYS A 44 -5.30 8.72 4.91
C CYS A 44 -3.98 8.85 5.65
N TYR A 45 -2.94 8.06 5.31
CA TYR A 45 -1.76 7.95 6.18
C TYR A 45 -0.97 9.24 6.26
N LYS A 46 -0.76 9.89 5.14
CA LYS A 46 -0.14 11.22 5.06
C LYS A 46 -0.96 12.30 5.75
N GLN A 47 -2.30 12.22 5.65
CA GLN A 47 -3.20 13.18 6.27
C GLN A 47 -3.09 13.11 7.80
N ASN A 48 -3.09 11.91 8.37
CA ASN A 48 -2.96 11.71 9.82
C ASN A 48 -1.57 12.07 10.36
N ALA A 49 -0.51 11.88 9.55
CA ALA A 49 0.85 12.30 9.92
C ALA A 49 1.00 13.83 10.04
N ALA A 50 0.11 14.61 9.39
CA ALA A 50 0.15 16.06 9.41
C ALA A 50 -1.27 16.63 9.32
N SER A 51 -2.10 16.38 10.30
CA SER A 51 -3.50 16.80 10.33
C SER A 51 -3.67 18.26 10.77
N ARG A 52 -4.69 18.93 10.26
CA ARG A 52 -4.93 20.35 10.45
C ARG A 52 -5.94 20.62 11.57
N ILE A 53 -5.59 21.56 12.48
CA ILE A 53 -6.53 22.15 13.41
C ILE A 53 -6.92 23.51 12.85
N LEU A 54 -8.22 23.72 12.65
CA LEU A 54 -8.76 24.98 12.13
C LEU A 54 -9.26 25.88 13.26
N GLY A 55 -8.92 27.14 13.15
CA GLY A 55 -9.48 28.18 14.03
C GLY A 55 -10.90 28.64 13.62
N PRO A 56 -11.51 29.57 14.36
CA PRO A 56 -12.86 30.08 14.09
C PRO A 56 -13.04 30.70 12.70
N ASN A 57 -11.97 31.21 12.10
CA ASN A 57 -11.95 31.79 10.76
C ASN A 57 -11.68 30.75 9.65
N LYS A 58 -11.74 29.47 9.97
CA LYS A 58 -11.43 28.32 9.08
C LYS A 58 -9.99 28.31 8.53
N LYS A 59 -9.08 29.06 9.14
CA LYS A 59 -7.66 28.98 8.82
C LYS A 59 -6.95 27.96 9.70
N ILE A 60 -5.91 27.36 9.16
CA ILE A 60 -5.04 26.41 9.89
C ILE A 60 -4.31 27.16 10.99
N ILE A 61 -4.55 26.77 12.24
CA ILE A 61 -3.88 27.33 13.43
C ILE A 61 -2.81 26.40 13.97
N ASP A 62 -2.92 25.09 13.70
CA ASP A 62 -1.88 24.13 14.03
C ASP A 62 -1.90 22.93 13.07
N ILE A 63 -0.76 22.25 12.95
CA ILE A 63 -0.61 20.99 12.20
C ILE A 63 0.01 19.98 13.15
N VAL A 64 -0.69 18.86 13.36
CA VAL A 64 -0.35 17.84 14.36
C VAL A 64 -0.27 16.45 13.75
N ASN A 65 0.53 15.58 14.32
CA ASN A 65 0.59 14.17 13.96
C ASN A 65 -0.39 13.40 14.88
N ASN A 66 -1.47 12.87 14.32
CA ASN A 66 -2.49 12.13 15.07
C ASN A 66 -1.93 10.87 15.72
N TYR A 67 -0.96 10.22 15.08
CA TYR A 67 -0.33 9.00 15.60
C TYR A 67 0.39 9.23 16.95
N THR A 68 0.71 10.45 17.32
CA THR A 68 1.30 10.76 18.63
C THR A 68 0.31 10.66 19.79
N LYS A 69 -1.00 10.66 19.52
CA LYS A 69 -2.06 10.71 20.53
C LYS A 69 -3.06 9.58 20.44
N MET A 70 -3.17 8.90 19.28
CA MET A 70 -4.03 7.74 19.13
C MET A 70 -3.23 6.45 19.36
N SER A 71 -3.87 5.42 19.90
CA SER A 71 -3.33 4.07 19.80
C SER A 71 -3.49 3.56 18.37
N PHE A 72 -2.52 2.82 17.83
CA PHE A 72 -2.59 2.32 16.48
C PHE A 72 -1.82 1.01 16.27
N ASP A 73 -2.18 0.27 15.26
CA ASP A 73 -1.36 -0.74 14.62
C ASP A 73 -1.31 -0.50 13.11
N PHE A 74 -0.23 -0.93 12.49
CA PHE A 74 -0.06 -0.95 11.04
C PHE A 74 0.24 -2.37 10.58
N GLY A 75 -0.36 -2.77 9.46
CA GLY A 75 -0.04 -4.05 8.82
C GLY A 75 1.45 -4.13 8.47
N PRO A 76 2.16 -5.21 8.84
CA PRO A 76 3.59 -5.35 8.55
C PRO A 76 3.96 -5.21 7.07
N THR A 77 3.16 -5.80 6.17
CA THR A 77 3.36 -5.68 4.71
C THR A 77 3.13 -4.24 4.22
N LEU A 78 2.17 -3.52 4.81
CA LEU A 78 1.95 -2.11 4.54
C LEU A 78 3.14 -1.26 5.01
N LEU A 79 3.68 -1.53 6.20
CA LEU A 79 4.88 -0.81 6.69
C LEU A 79 6.10 -1.06 5.79
N SER A 80 6.28 -2.28 5.28
CA SER A 80 7.35 -2.59 4.31
C SER A 80 7.18 -1.78 3.03
N TRP A 81 5.95 -1.64 2.54
CA TRP A 81 5.65 -0.82 1.37
C TRP A 81 5.89 0.67 1.65
N LEU A 82 5.43 1.19 2.80
CA LEU A 82 5.65 2.60 3.19
C LEU A 82 7.14 2.92 3.33
N GLU A 83 7.93 2.04 3.91
CA GLU A 83 9.38 2.21 4.05
C GLU A 83 10.08 2.43 2.71
N LYS A 84 9.65 1.70 1.67
CA LYS A 84 10.20 1.75 0.33
C LYS A 84 9.65 2.90 -0.52
N HIS A 85 8.33 3.10 -0.51
CA HIS A 85 7.63 3.99 -1.44
C HIS A 85 7.18 5.32 -0.85
N ALA A 86 7.06 5.42 0.48
CA ALA A 86 6.65 6.63 1.19
C ALA A 86 7.45 6.82 2.50
N PRO A 87 8.81 6.89 2.40
CA PRO A 87 9.71 6.88 3.56
C PRO A 87 9.44 8.01 4.56
N ASP A 88 8.99 9.17 4.10
CA ASP A 88 8.65 10.31 4.97
C ASP A 88 7.44 9.99 5.87
N ILE A 89 6.44 9.29 5.32
CA ILE A 89 5.25 8.88 6.08
C ILE A 89 5.62 7.76 7.04
N TYR A 90 6.39 6.76 6.57
CA TYR A 90 6.93 5.72 7.43
C TYR A 90 7.68 6.30 8.62
N ALA A 91 8.62 7.22 8.37
CA ALA A 91 9.38 7.88 9.43
C ALA A 91 8.47 8.65 10.41
N SER A 92 7.41 9.30 9.90
CA SER A 92 6.44 10.03 10.73
C SER A 92 5.63 9.11 11.65
N VAL A 93 5.31 7.90 11.22
CA VAL A 93 4.62 6.87 12.03
C VAL A 93 5.56 6.34 13.11
N ILE A 94 6.80 5.99 12.76
CA ILE A 94 7.79 5.49 13.72
C ILE A 94 8.15 6.55 14.77
N GLU A 95 8.34 7.80 14.36
CA GLU A 95 8.65 8.90 15.26
C GLU A 95 7.49 9.22 16.20
N ALA A 96 6.25 9.07 15.74
CA ALA A 96 5.06 9.27 16.57
C ALA A 96 5.03 8.32 17.77
N ASP A 97 5.43 7.06 17.60
CA ASP A 97 5.53 6.12 18.72
C ASP A 97 6.58 6.55 19.75
N LYS A 98 7.72 7.09 19.32
CA LYS A 98 8.77 7.60 20.20
C LYS A 98 8.27 8.81 21.01
N ILE A 99 7.62 9.77 20.32
CA ILE A 99 7.03 10.97 20.97
C ILE A 99 5.94 10.55 21.95
N SER A 100 5.10 9.58 21.62
CA SER A 100 4.02 9.10 22.49
C SER A 100 4.56 8.51 23.80
N ARG A 101 5.71 7.84 23.77
CA ARG A 101 6.38 7.31 24.97
C ARG A 101 6.75 8.39 25.98
N GLU A 102 7.14 9.58 25.50
CA GLU A 102 7.42 10.72 26.38
C GLU A 102 6.14 11.23 27.06
N SER A 103 4.99 11.14 26.35
CA SER A 103 3.70 11.64 26.83
C SER A 103 2.95 10.63 27.71
N PHE A 104 3.14 9.33 27.51
CA PHE A 104 2.38 8.26 28.14
C PHE A 104 3.24 7.37 29.04
N SER A 105 4.00 7.97 29.95
CA SER A 105 4.74 7.28 31.02
C SER A 105 5.70 6.17 30.54
N GLY A 106 6.24 6.30 29.32
CA GLY A 106 7.13 5.32 28.69
C GLY A 106 6.42 4.34 27.76
N HIS A 107 5.09 4.35 27.67
CA HIS A 107 4.30 3.49 26.80
C HIS A 107 4.14 4.09 25.41
N GLY A 108 4.39 3.30 24.37
CA GLY A 108 4.20 3.73 22.99
C GLY A 108 2.76 3.58 22.51
N ALA A 109 2.38 4.41 21.54
CA ALA A 109 1.06 4.40 20.94
C ALA A 109 0.83 3.20 20.01
N ALA A 110 1.91 2.67 19.39
CA ALA A 110 1.85 1.52 18.50
C ALA A 110 1.67 0.20 19.25
N ILE A 111 0.86 -0.71 18.70
CA ILE A 111 0.79 -2.12 19.09
C ILE A 111 1.12 -3.00 17.90
N ALA A 112 1.51 -4.27 18.16
CA ALA A 112 1.81 -5.21 17.09
C ALA A 112 0.53 -5.72 16.42
N GLN A 113 0.69 -6.35 15.25
CA GLN A 113 -0.36 -7.08 14.56
C GLN A 113 0.12 -8.49 14.20
N ALA A 114 -0.78 -9.48 14.12
CA ALA A 114 -0.46 -10.78 13.55
C ALA A 114 0.00 -10.59 12.08
N TYR A 115 1.16 -11.12 11.72
CA TYR A 115 1.98 -10.68 10.57
C TYR A 115 1.25 -10.65 9.23
N ASN A 116 0.59 -11.75 8.83
CA ASN A 116 -0.06 -11.85 7.52
C ASN A 116 -1.57 -11.57 7.58
N HIS A 117 -2.07 -11.02 8.67
CA HIS A 117 -3.50 -10.74 8.85
C HIS A 117 -4.42 -11.96 8.62
N ILE A 118 -4.02 -13.11 9.15
CA ILE A 118 -4.81 -14.34 9.07
C ILE A 118 -5.88 -14.37 10.16
N ILE A 119 -6.97 -15.11 9.92
CA ILE A 119 -7.99 -15.37 10.96
C ILE A 119 -7.45 -16.40 11.94
N MET A 120 -6.93 -15.92 13.05
CA MET A 120 -6.17 -16.72 14.02
C MET A 120 -6.90 -17.99 14.47
N PRO A 121 -8.21 -17.95 14.81
CA PRO A 121 -8.93 -19.17 15.21
C PRO A 121 -9.00 -20.27 14.13
N LEU A 122 -8.85 -19.90 12.85
CA LEU A 122 -8.84 -20.84 11.72
C LEU A 122 -7.45 -21.39 11.37
N ALA A 123 -6.42 -20.89 12.02
CA ALA A 123 -5.06 -21.39 11.85
C ALA A 123 -4.78 -22.55 12.82
N ASN A 124 -3.90 -23.47 12.43
CA ASN A 124 -3.36 -24.45 13.38
C ASN A 124 -2.38 -23.77 14.37
N ARG A 125 -2.13 -24.40 15.50
CA ARG A 125 -1.30 -23.81 16.57
C ARG A 125 0.10 -23.37 16.10
N ARG A 126 0.73 -24.16 15.25
CA ARG A 126 2.04 -23.86 14.68
C ARG A 126 2.03 -22.58 13.87
N ASP A 127 1.00 -22.37 13.03
CA ASP A 127 0.87 -21.19 12.22
C ASP A 127 0.48 -19.97 13.06
N LYS A 128 -0.37 -20.14 14.10
CA LYS A 128 -0.62 -19.09 15.11
C LYS A 128 0.69 -18.61 15.76
N GLN A 129 1.55 -19.55 16.18
CA GLN A 129 2.85 -19.24 16.77
C GLN A 129 3.73 -18.41 15.83
N THR A 130 3.87 -18.85 14.57
CA THR A 130 4.66 -18.12 13.57
C THR A 130 4.10 -16.71 13.31
N GLN A 131 2.78 -16.57 13.20
CA GLN A 131 2.14 -15.26 12.97
C GLN A 131 2.39 -14.27 14.10
N VAL A 132 2.31 -14.74 15.35
CA VAL A 132 2.59 -13.91 16.54
C VAL A 132 4.07 -13.56 16.61
N LEU A 133 4.97 -14.53 16.44
CA LEU A 133 6.41 -14.29 16.46
C LEU A 133 6.85 -13.32 15.35
N TRP A 134 6.36 -13.52 14.13
CA TRP A 134 6.69 -12.62 13.02
C TRP A 134 6.17 -11.20 13.25
N GLY A 135 4.97 -11.07 13.80
CA GLY A 135 4.41 -9.76 14.17
C GLY A 135 5.24 -9.07 15.27
N ILE A 136 5.73 -9.82 16.26
CA ILE A 136 6.61 -9.29 17.31
C ILE A 136 7.96 -8.85 16.72
N TYR A 137 8.60 -9.70 15.91
CA TYR A 137 9.91 -9.38 15.32
C TYR A 137 9.85 -8.18 14.37
N ASP A 138 8.81 -8.09 13.53
CA ASP A 138 8.60 -6.92 12.66
C ASP A 138 8.43 -5.65 13.48
N PHE A 139 7.62 -5.72 14.53
CA PHE A 139 7.41 -4.61 15.44
C PHE A 139 8.70 -4.17 16.14
N GLU A 140 9.46 -5.11 16.69
CA GLU A 140 10.75 -4.82 17.34
C GLU A 140 11.76 -4.21 16.37
N HIS A 141 11.82 -4.71 15.14
CA HIS A 141 12.69 -4.20 14.08
C HIS A 141 12.38 -2.72 13.76
N ARG A 142 11.10 -2.37 13.64
CA ARG A 142 10.68 -1.02 13.22
C ARG A 142 10.62 -0.01 14.37
N PHE A 143 10.00 -0.38 15.47
CA PHE A 143 9.78 0.52 16.61
C PHE A 143 10.89 0.46 17.68
N GLY A 144 11.84 -0.47 17.57
CA GLY A 144 12.99 -0.59 18.48
C GLY A 144 12.63 -0.93 19.93
N ARG A 145 11.46 -1.52 20.15
CA ARG A 145 10.97 -1.96 21.47
C ARG A 145 10.08 -3.20 21.32
N LYS A 146 9.86 -3.91 22.42
CA LYS A 146 8.88 -4.99 22.48
C LYS A 146 7.45 -4.44 22.45
N PRO A 147 6.53 -5.11 21.74
CA PRO A 147 5.11 -4.76 21.78
C PRO A 147 4.51 -5.13 23.14
N GLU A 148 3.59 -4.32 23.62
CA GLU A 148 2.83 -4.63 24.85
C GLU A 148 1.52 -5.34 24.53
N GLY A 149 0.90 -5.00 23.42
CA GLY A 149 -0.33 -5.60 22.91
C GLY A 149 -0.21 -5.99 21.46
N MET A 150 -1.17 -6.80 21.01
CA MET A 150 -1.28 -7.20 19.61
C MET A 150 -2.73 -7.09 19.15
N TRP A 151 -2.92 -6.49 17.97
CA TRP A 151 -4.19 -6.52 17.25
C TRP A 151 -4.38 -7.89 16.60
N LEU A 152 -5.53 -8.50 16.85
CA LEU A 152 -5.94 -9.73 16.15
C LEU A 152 -6.73 -9.37 14.90
N PRO A 153 -6.38 -9.91 13.73
CA PRO A 153 -7.12 -9.65 12.50
C PRO A 153 -8.62 -9.88 12.68
N GLU A 154 -9.42 -8.88 12.28
CA GLU A 154 -10.87 -8.89 12.46
C GLU A 154 -11.34 -9.07 13.91
N THR A 155 -10.48 -8.80 14.90
CA THR A 155 -10.65 -9.16 16.31
C THR A 155 -10.99 -10.65 16.54
N ALA A 156 -10.69 -11.49 15.55
CA ALA A 156 -11.04 -12.91 15.60
C ALA A 156 -10.26 -13.64 16.71
N VAL A 157 -10.99 -14.29 17.61
CA VAL A 157 -10.43 -14.83 18.86
C VAL A 157 -10.92 -16.22 19.21
N ASP A 158 -10.01 -17.03 19.72
CA ASP A 158 -10.22 -18.26 20.47
C ASP A 158 -9.23 -18.34 21.64
N LEU A 159 -9.44 -19.25 22.60
CA LEU A 159 -8.55 -19.40 23.74
C LEU A 159 -7.14 -19.81 23.33
N GLU A 160 -6.99 -20.67 22.30
CA GLU A 160 -5.67 -21.07 21.81
C GLU A 160 -4.87 -19.87 21.26
N THR A 161 -5.51 -18.93 20.58
CA THR A 161 -4.85 -17.68 20.15
C THR A 161 -4.39 -16.85 21.34
N LEU A 162 -5.25 -16.68 22.37
CA LEU A 162 -4.87 -15.94 23.57
C LEU A 162 -3.72 -16.62 24.34
N GLU A 163 -3.68 -17.97 24.35
CA GLU A 163 -2.54 -18.73 24.88
C GLU A 163 -1.24 -18.37 24.16
N VAL A 164 -1.25 -18.39 22.84
CA VAL A 164 -0.07 -18.05 22.04
C VAL A 164 0.37 -16.61 22.28
N LEU A 165 -0.55 -15.67 22.47
CA LEU A 165 -0.21 -14.29 22.83
C LEU A 165 0.49 -14.22 24.19
N ALA A 166 -0.08 -14.90 25.20
CA ALA A 166 0.44 -14.90 26.58
C ALA A 166 1.80 -15.61 26.67
N GLU A 167 1.99 -16.75 25.98
CA GLU A 167 3.27 -17.45 25.87
C GLU A 167 4.39 -16.56 25.30
N ASN A 168 4.02 -15.63 24.40
CA ASN A 168 4.94 -14.65 23.82
C ASN A 168 5.00 -13.32 24.57
N GLN A 169 4.51 -13.29 25.84
CA GLN A 169 4.61 -12.15 26.76
C GLN A 169 3.81 -10.90 26.34
N LEU A 170 2.83 -11.06 25.46
CA LEU A 170 1.91 -9.98 25.15
C LEU A 170 0.94 -9.78 26.32
N LYS A 171 0.73 -8.52 26.72
CA LYS A 171 -0.03 -8.19 27.91
C LYS A 171 -1.52 -8.06 27.63
N PHE A 172 -1.91 -7.62 26.43
CA PHE A 172 -3.30 -7.36 26.10
C PHE A 172 -3.63 -7.49 24.61
N THR A 173 -4.93 -7.64 24.33
CA THR A 173 -5.54 -7.41 23.03
C THR A 173 -6.87 -6.67 23.18
N ILE A 174 -7.45 -6.23 22.04
CA ILE A 174 -8.66 -5.43 21.94
C ILE A 174 -9.74 -6.25 21.22
N LEU A 175 -10.93 -6.31 21.81
CA LEU A 175 -12.05 -7.09 21.29
C LEU A 175 -13.34 -6.27 21.26
N ALA A 176 -14.33 -6.74 20.51
CA ALA A 176 -15.68 -6.18 20.52
C ALA A 176 -16.48 -6.68 21.74
N PRO A 177 -17.40 -5.89 22.31
CA PRO A 177 -18.13 -6.27 23.52
C PRO A 177 -18.91 -7.58 23.42
N HIS A 178 -19.48 -7.89 22.23
CA HIS A 178 -20.23 -9.14 22.00
C HIS A 178 -19.36 -10.41 22.03
N GLN A 179 -18.05 -10.26 22.02
CA GLN A 179 -17.09 -11.38 22.14
C GLN A 179 -16.86 -11.79 23.60
N ALA A 180 -17.34 -11.01 24.59
CA ALA A 180 -17.41 -11.44 25.98
C ALA A 180 -18.60 -12.40 26.18
N ASN A 181 -18.39 -13.48 26.92
CA ASN A 181 -19.42 -14.45 27.28
C ASN A 181 -20.00 -14.16 28.66
N ARG A 182 -19.15 -14.09 29.67
CA ARG A 182 -19.51 -13.78 31.05
C ARG A 182 -18.34 -13.15 31.80
N TYR A 183 -18.64 -12.39 32.84
CA TYR A 183 -17.64 -11.72 33.66
C TYR A 183 -17.97 -11.81 35.14
N ARG A 184 -16.97 -11.62 36.00
CA ARG A 184 -17.10 -11.50 37.45
C ARG A 184 -16.02 -10.60 38.04
N GLN A 185 -16.20 -10.13 39.22
CA GLN A 185 -15.12 -9.48 39.96
C GLN A 185 -14.09 -10.54 40.40
N VAL A 186 -12.82 -10.19 40.38
CA VAL A 186 -11.73 -11.09 40.80
C VAL A 186 -11.99 -11.54 42.24
N GLY A 187 -12.00 -12.84 42.50
CA GLY A 187 -12.25 -13.45 43.80
C GLY A 187 -13.73 -13.78 44.08
N GLU A 188 -14.68 -13.29 43.29
CA GLU A 188 -16.08 -13.68 43.40
C GLU A 188 -16.34 -15.05 42.76
N LYS A 189 -17.37 -15.75 43.24
CA LYS A 189 -17.76 -17.05 42.69
C LYS A 189 -18.82 -16.95 41.56
N GLU A 190 -19.66 -15.95 41.61
CA GLU A 190 -20.79 -15.78 40.70
C GLU A 190 -20.38 -15.09 39.39
N TRP A 191 -20.69 -15.73 38.31
CA TRP A 191 -20.52 -15.19 36.97
C TRP A 191 -21.78 -14.47 36.49
N LYS A 192 -21.61 -13.33 35.85
CA LYS A 192 -22.67 -12.58 35.16
C LYS A 192 -22.55 -12.80 33.67
N ASN A 193 -23.61 -13.26 33.04
CA ASN A 193 -23.64 -13.42 31.58
C ASN A 193 -23.68 -12.04 30.90
N VAL A 194 -23.03 -11.95 29.74
CA VAL A 194 -23.06 -10.73 28.91
C VAL A 194 -24.14 -10.89 27.84
N ASP A 195 -25.23 -10.14 28.00
CA ASP A 195 -26.30 -10.05 26.99
C ASP A 195 -26.15 -8.71 26.22
N GLY A 196 -25.22 -8.69 25.30
CA GLY A 196 -25.04 -7.63 24.28
C GLY A 196 -24.70 -6.21 24.75
N SER A 197 -25.41 -5.63 25.71
CA SER A 197 -25.26 -4.23 26.15
C SER A 197 -24.79 -4.04 27.62
N GLU A 198 -24.59 -5.12 28.36
CA GLU A 198 -24.36 -5.04 29.82
C GLU A 198 -22.86 -5.06 30.22
N LEU A 199 -21.94 -5.25 29.29
CA LEU A 199 -20.51 -5.22 29.61
C LEU A 199 -20.05 -3.77 29.83
N ASP A 200 -19.44 -3.49 30.98
CA ASP A 200 -18.82 -2.19 31.21
C ASP A 200 -17.52 -2.06 30.42
N THR A 201 -17.58 -1.33 29.32
CA THR A 201 -16.43 -1.13 28.40
C THR A 201 -15.43 -0.09 28.91
N THR A 202 -15.64 0.49 30.11
CA THR A 202 -14.77 1.55 30.64
C THR A 202 -13.58 1.02 31.46
N ARG A 203 -13.33 -0.30 31.42
CA ARG A 203 -12.26 -0.98 32.19
C ARG A 203 -11.66 -2.15 31.44
N PRO A 204 -10.42 -2.58 31.76
CA PRO A 204 -9.86 -3.84 31.29
C PRO A 204 -10.39 -5.03 32.10
N TYR A 205 -10.30 -6.22 31.48
CA TYR A 205 -10.68 -7.50 32.07
C TYR A 205 -9.52 -8.49 32.00
N LEU A 206 -9.42 -9.38 32.97
CA LEU A 206 -8.45 -10.45 33.00
C LEU A 206 -9.06 -11.72 32.42
N CYS A 207 -8.47 -12.32 31.41
CA CYS A 207 -8.86 -13.61 30.87
C CYS A 207 -7.91 -14.69 31.42
N ALA A 208 -8.45 -15.63 32.17
CA ALA A 208 -7.71 -16.81 32.63
C ALA A 208 -7.64 -17.84 31.49
N LEU A 209 -6.46 -18.37 31.21
CA LEU A 209 -6.17 -19.27 30.13
C LEU A 209 -6.01 -20.71 30.62
N PRO A 210 -6.21 -21.74 29.77
CA PRO A 210 -6.06 -23.15 30.16
C PRO A 210 -4.68 -23.51 30.73
N SER A 211 -3.61 -22.85 30.30
CA SER A 211 -2.26 -23.03 30.84
C SER A 211 -2.08 -22.52 32.27
N GLY A 212 -3.03 -21.75 32.79
CA GLY A 212 -2.91 -21.00 34.02
C GLY A 212 -2.29 -19.62 33.87
N GLN A 213 -1.87 -19.24 32.69
CA GLN A 213 -1.48 -17.87 32.36
C GLN A 213 -2.71 -16.97 32.27
N THR A 214 -2.49 -15.68 32.16
CA THR A 214 -3.56 -14.68 32.00
C THR A 214 -3.18 -13.65 30.95
N ILE A 215 -4.19 -13.06 30.30
CA ILE A 215 -4.04 -11.93 29.39
C ILE A 215 -5.12 -10.89 29.66
N SER A 216 -4.81 -9.62 29.51
CA SER A 216 -5.78 -8.53 29.66
C SER A 216 -6.54 -8.27 28.38
N LEU A 217 -7.84 -8.09 28.48
CA LEU A 217 -8.74 -7.80 27.35
C LEU A 217 -9.39 -6.43 27.51
N PHE A 218 -9.36 -5.63 26.46
CA PHE A 218 -10.10 -4.38 26.36
C PHE A 218 -11.29 -4.57 25.41
N PHE A 219 -12.48 -4.19 25.84
CA PHE A 219 -13.69 -4.24 25.01
C PHE A 219 -14.12 -2.82 24.66
N TYR A 220 -13.92 -2.42 23.39
CA TYR A 220 -14.20 -1.06 22.97
C TYR A 220 -15.70 -0.70 22.99
N HIS A 221 -16.03 0.60 23.11
CA HIS A 221 -17.42 1.05 23.10
C HIS A 221 -18.01 0.99 21.69
N SER A 222 -18.69 -0.10 21.38
CA SER A 222 -19.20 -0.42 20.04
C SER A 222 -20.20 0.62 19.47
N PRO A 223 -21.15 1.20 20.24
CA PRO A 223 -22.06 2.19 19.68
C PRO A 223 -21.32 3.41 19.11
N THR A 224 -20.36 3.97 19.86
CA THR A 224 -19.58 5.13 19.40
C THR A 224 -18.65 4.74 18.24
N ALA A 225 -18.02 3.56 18.29
CA ALA A 225 -17.19 3.06 17.20
C ALA A 225 -18.00 2.93 15.87
N THR A 226 -19.24 2.44 15.94
CA THR A 226 -20.16 2.35 14.80
C THR A 226 -20.53 3.73 14.24
N GLU A 227 -20.80 4.73 15.10
CA GLU A 227 -21.09 6.09 14.65
C GLU A 227 -19.86 6.74 13.99
N VAL A 228 -18.64 6.43 14.44
CA VAL A 228 -17.37 6.84 13.82
C VAL A 228 -17.20 6.16 12.47
N ALA A 229 -17.33 4.83 12.39
CA ALA A 229 -17.20 4.08 11.15
C ALA A 229 -18.17 4.54 10.05
N ASN A 230 -19.39 4.95 10.44
CA ASN A 230 -20.38 5.52 9.54
C ASN A 230 -20.13 7.00 9.17
N GLY A 231 -19.08 7.63 9.67
CA GLY A 231 -18.67 9.01 9.38
C GLY A 231 -19.55 10.10 10.00
N ARG A 232 -20.62 9.77 10.72
CA ARG A 232 -21.55 10.78 11.26
C ARG A 232 -20.91 11.69 12.30
N LEU A 233 -20.13 11.12 13.23
CA LEU A 233 -19.41 11.88 14.25
C LEU A 233 -18.20 12.65 13.69
N LEU A 234 -17.68 12.21 12.56
CA LEU A 234 -16.47 12.77 11.97
C LEU A 234 -16.70 14.06 11.16
N GLN A 235 -17.93 14.54 11.10
CA GLN A 235 -18.24 15.84 10.49
C GLN A 235 -17.88 17.02 11.41
N ASN A 236 -17.74 16.78 12.73
CA ASN A 236 -17.40 17.81 13.71
C ASN A 236 -16.61 17.23 14.87
N GLY A 237 -15.35 17.64 15.02
CA GLY A 237 -14.45 17.14 16.05
C GLY A 237 -14.87 17.49 17.49
N GLU A 238 -15.58 18.60 17.71
CA GLU A 238 -16.16 18.93 19.04
C GLU A 238 -17.27 17.94 19.42
N SER A 239 -18.18 17.62 18.48
CA SER A 239 -19.23 16.64 18.70
C SER A 239 -18.63 15.25 18.95
N PHE A 240 -17.57 14.91 18.25
CA PHE A 240 -16.83 13.67 18.45
C PHE A 240 -16.24 13.63 19.89
N ALA A 241 -15.56 14.69 20.32
CA ALA A 241 -15.01 14.79 21.67
C ALA A 241 -16.07 14.65 22.78
N LYS A 242 -17.21 15.33 22.62
CA LYS A 242 -18.33 15.22 23.55
C LYS A 242 -18.86 13.80 23.60
N LYS A 243 -19.08 13.16 22.45
CA LYS A 243 -19.56 11.78 22.38
C LYS A 243 -18.60 10.79 23.05
N MET A 244 -17.28 10.99 22.90
CA MET A 244 -16.29 10.20 23.65
C MET A 244 -16.44 10.39 25.16
N CYS A 245 -16.69 11.62 25.60
CA CYS A 245 -16.90 11.89 27.03
C CYS A 245 -18.26 11.37 27.56
N ASP A 246 -19.26 11.20 26.73
CA ASP A 246 -20.57 10.64 27.12
C ASP A 246 -20.49 9.13 27.45
N ILE A 247 -19.37 8.46 27.12
CA ILE A 247 -19.12 7.06 27.51
C ILE A 247 -18.91 6.92 29.03
N PHE A 248 -18.42 7.97 29.68
CA PHE A 248 -18.22 7.94 31.13
C PHE A 248 -19.55 7.83 31.88
N THR A 249 -19.56 6.96 32.89
CA THR A 249 -20.73 6.71 33.72
C THR A 249 -20.54 7.26 35.17
N GLU A 250 -21.61 7.60 35.82
CA GLU A 250 -21.58 8.02 37.25
C GLU A 250 -21.55 6.80 38.18
N ASN A 251 -20.47 6.01 38.12
CA ASN A 251 -20.26 4.87 39.01
C ASN A 251 -19.05 5.16 39.92
N ASN A 252 -18.99 4.50 41.08
CA ASN A 252 -17.94 4.69 42.08
C ASN A 252 -16.57 4.06 41.68
N CYS A 253 -16.24 4.04 40.40
CA CYS A 253 -14.93 3.56 39.98
C CYS A 253 -13.87 4.65 40.10
N PRO A 254 -12.65 4.32 40.58
CA PRO A 254 -11.58 5.29 40.71
C PRO A 254 -11.14 5.91 39.40
N SER A 255 -11.22 5.15 38.32
CA SER A 255 -10.88 5.56 36.95
C SER A 255 -11.79 4.92 35.90
N GLN A 256 -11.96 5.58 34.78
CA GLN A 256 -12.68 5.06 33.60
C GLN A 256 -11.93 5.37 32.31
N LEU A 257 -11.95 4.41 31.36
CA LEU A 257 -11.40 4.52 30.01
C LEU A 257 -12.54 4.58 29.00
N ALA A 258 -12.80 5.73 28.42
CA ALA A 258 -13.63 5.83 27.23
C ALA A 258 -12.79 5.51 26.00
N HIS A 259 -13.06 4.36 25.34
CA HIS A 259 -12.26 3.96 24.21
C HIS A 259 -13.08 3.35 23.07
N ILE A 260 -12.59 3.55 21.86
CA ILE A 260 -13.11 2.97 20.61
C ILE A 260 -11.98 2.35 19.80
N ALA A 261 -12.34 1.38 18.94
CA ALA A 261 -11.49 0.84 17.90
C ALA A 261 -12.25 0.85 16.57
N THR A 262 -11.56 1.22 15.50
CA THR A 262 -12.10 1.27 14.14
C THR A 262 -10.99 1.07 13.13
N ASP A 263 -11.36 0.76 11.87
CA ASP A 263 -10.40 0.82 10.77
C ASP A 263 -9.78 2.21 10.73
N GLY A 264 -8.45 2.27 10.65
CA GLY A 264 -7.70 3.52 10.62
C GLY A 264 -8.00 4.35 9.37
N GLU A 265 -8.31 3.67 8.27
CA GLU A 265 -8.70 4.27 6.98
C GLU A 265 -10.03 5.04 7.06
N THR A 266 -10.80 4.86 8.13
CA THR A 266 -11.96 5.70 8.45
C THR A 266 -11.56 7.17 8.58
N PHE A 267 -10.33 7.44 9.05
CA PHE A 267 -9.81 8.79 9.24
C PHE A 267 -9.07 9.30 8.00
N GLY A 268 -9.75 9.39 6.86
CA GLY A 268 -9.22 10.00 5.63
C GLY A 268 -9.66 9.33 4.34
N HIS A 269 -9.63 7.99 4.23
CA HIS A 269 -10.00 7.26 3.03
C HIS A 269 -11.51 6.99 2.96
N HIS A 270 -12.09 6.32 3.94
CA HIS A 270 -13.53 6.04 3.95
C HIS A 270 -14.34 7.35 4.02
N HIS A 271 -13.85 8.31 4.76
CA HIS A 271 -14.46 9.64 4.90
C HIS A 271 -13.36 10.72 4.76
N ARG A 272 -13.45 11.55 3.74
CA ARG A 272 -12.46 12.59 3.45
C ARG A 272 -12.38 13.64 4.56
N TYR A 273 -11.17 14.10 4.88
CA TYR A 273 -10.85 15.15 5.86
C TYR A 273 -11.22 14.80 7.31
N THR A 274 -11.46 13.55 7.62
CA THR A 274 -11.87 13.14 8.98
C THR A 274 -10.68 12.96 9.94
N ASP A 275 -9.47 12.91 9.42
CA ASP A 275 -8.23 13.11 10.17
C ASP A 275 -8.26 14.43 10.98
N MET A 276 -8.82 15.49 10.39
CA MET A 276 -8.97 16.80 11.06
C MET A 276 -10.00 16.76 12.19
N ALA A 277 -11.06 15.97 12.06
CA ALA A 277 -12.02 15.78 13.14
C ALA A 277 -11.39 15.02 14.30
N LEU A 278 -10.53 14.04 14.03
CA LEU A 278 -9.76 13.32 15.05
C LEU A 278 -8.78 14.25 15.75
N ALA A 279 -7.99 15.03 15.01
CA ALA A 279 -7.07 16.01 15.56
C ALA A 279 -7.79 17.04 16.46
N TYR A 280 -8.92 17.55 15.98
CA TYR A 280 -9.71 18.51 16.75
C TYR A 280 -10.36 17.88 17.98
N CYS A 281 -10.78 16.61 17.91
CA CYS A 281 -11.28 15.85 19.05
C CYS A 281 -10.26 15.82 20.20
N PHE A 282 -9.03 15.42 19.91
CA PHE A 282 -7.94 15.42 20.90
C PHE A 282 -7.68 16.83 21.45
N HIS A 283 -7.56 17.81 20.56
CA HIS A 283 -7.37 19.21 20.95
C HIS A 283 -8.47 19.73 21.87
N TYR A 284 -9.75 19.43 21.56
CA TYR A 284 -10.89 19.89 22.33
C TYR A 284 -10.96 19.24 23.72
N ILE A 285 -10.65 17.94 23.81
CA ILE A 285 -10.60 17.20 25.10
C ILE A 285 -9.54 17.79 26.02
N GLU A 286 -8.34 18.03 25.51
CA GLU A 286 -7.22 18.58 26.28
C GLU A 286 -7.45 20.04 26.65
N PHE A 287 -7.83 20.89 25.68
CA PHE A 287 -8.03 22.32 25.88
C PHE A 287 -9.10 22.61 26.95
N ASN A 288 -10.16 21.80 26.98
CA ASN A 288 -11.25 21.95 27.97
C ASN A 288 -11.07 21.08 29.23
N ASN A 289 -9.95 20.36 29.35
CA ASN A 289 -9.65 19.45 30.49
C ASN A 289 -10.79 18.44 30.76
N LEU A 290 -11.40 17.88 29.71
CA LEU A 290 -12.53 16.96 29.85
C LEU A 290 -12.11 15.57 30.30
N ALA A 291 -10.97 15.11 29.84
CA ALA A 291 -10.33 13.83 30.15
C ALA A 291 -8.84 13.88 29.80
N ARG A 292 -8.07 12.88 30.23
CA ARG A 292 -6.69 12.67 29.79
C ARG A 292 -6.65 11.74 28.57
N ILE A 293 -5.90 12.08 27.56
CA ILE A 293 -5.60 11.16 26.47
C ILE A 293 -4.60 10.13 26.97
N THR A 294 -4.76 8.87 26.59
CA THR A 294 -3.90 7.75 27.02
C THR A 294 -3.79 6.69 25.93
N VAL A 295 -2.91 5.72 26.13
CA VAL A 295 -2.78 4.46 25.35
C VAL A 295 -3.02 3.26 26.26
N TYR A 296 -3.35 2.12 25.67
CA TYR A 296 -3.74 0.93 26.44
C TYR A 296 -2.68 0.47 27.43
N GLY A 297 -1.39 0.49 27.04
CA GLY A 297 -0.29 0.11 27.92
C GLY A 297 -0.21 0.96 29.18
N GLU A 298 -0.28 2.28 29.02
CA GLU A 298 -0.26 3.23 30.15
C GLU A 298 -1.46 3.03 31.09
N TYR A 299 -2.66 2.88 30.50
CA TYR A 299 -3.86 2.67 31.30
C TYR A 299 -3.81 1.36 32.07
N LEU A 300 -3.35 0.28 31.44
CA LEU A 300 -3.23 -1.04 32.06
C LEU A 300 -2.23 -1.06 33.22
N GLU A 301 -1.11 -0.35 33.09
CA GLU A 301 -0.13 -0.23 34.18
C GLU A 301 -0.69 0.52 35.37
N LYS A 302 -1.40 1.64 35.14
CA LYS A 302 -2.00 2.46 36.19
C LYS A 302 -3.20 1.80 36.86
N PHE A 303 -4.01 1.05 36.10
CA PHE A 303 -5.26 0.47 36.54
C PHE A 303 -5.37 -1.00 36.08
N PRO A 304 -4.72 -1.93 36.81
CA PRO A 304 -4.81 -3.36 36.48
C PRO A 304 -6.26 -3.87 36.57
N PRO A 305 -6.59 -4.96 35.82
CA PRO A 305 -7.93 -5.53 35.81
C PRO A 305 -8.39 -5.97 37.19
N ALA A 306 -9.58 -5.55 37.58
CA ALA A 306 -10.27 -5.97 38.79
C ALA A 306 -11.40 -6.97 38.52
N TYR A 307 -11.64 -7.30 37.26
CA TYR A 307 -12.68 -8.21 36.81
C TYR A 307 -12.08 -9.28 35.91
N GLU A 308 -12.62 -10.48 36.00
CA GLU A 308 -12.33 -11.59 35.10
C GLU A 308 -13.41 -11.69 34.01
N VAL A 309 -13.02 -12.18 32.84
CA VAL A 309 -13.92 -12.41 31.71
C VAL A 309 -13.61 -13.75 31.05
N GLU A 310 -14.66 -14.44 30.59
CA GLU A 310 -14.56 -15.52 29.61
C GLU A 310 -15.06 -15.02 28.26
N ILE A 311 -14.34 -15.38 27.19
CA ILE A 311 -14.69 -15.00 25.83
C ILE A 311 -15.69 -15.97 25.19
N ARG A 312 -16.37 -15.50 24.13
CA ARG A 312 -17.05 -16.38 23.16
C ARG A 312 -16.05 -16.73 22.08
N GLU A 313 -15.63 -17.97 22.04
CA GLU A 313 -14.64 -18.44 21.10
C GLU A 313 -15.17 -18.43 19.65
N ASN A 314 -14.27 -18.33 18.68
CA ASN A 314 -14.58 -18.31 17.26
C ASN A 314 -15.51 -17.16 16.87
N THR A 315 -15.30 -16.00 17.44
CA THR A 315 -16.02 -14.75 17.15
C THR A 315 -15.10 -13.68 16.58
N SER A 316 -15.68 -12.71 15.87
CA SER A 316 -15.00 -11.57 15.27
C SER A 316 -15.89 -10.34 15.29
N TRP A 317 -15.34 -9.15 15.01
CA TRP A 317 -16.11 -7.91 15.01
C TRP A 317 -16.98 -7.69 13.76
N SER A 318 -16.60 -8.28 12.62
CA SER A 318 -17.18 -8.02 11.30
C SER A 318 -18.07 -9.14 10.76
N CYS A 319 -18.28 -10.22 11.53
CA CYS A 319 -19.18 -11.29 11.15
C CYS A 319 -20.09 -11.69 12.31
N ASN A 320 -21.40 -11.43 12.18
CA ASN A 320 -22.39 -11.82 13.19
C ASN A 320 -22.52 -13.36 13.40
N HIS A 321 -21.91 -14.16 12.52
CA HIS A 321 -21.86 -15.62 12.59
C HIS A 321 -20.51 -16.12 13.14
N GLY A 322 -19.78 -15.26 13.83
CA GLY A 322 -18.47 -15.56 14.39
C GLY A 322 -17.36 -15.40 13.36
N ILE A 323 -16.77 -16.53 12.91
CA ILE A 323 -15.69 -16.54 11.91
C ILE A 323 -16.12 -17.18 10.59
N GLU A 324 -17.43 -17.39 10.40
CA GLU A 324 -17.97 -18.13 9.24
C GLU A 324 -17.73 -17.42 7.91
N ARG A 325 -17.52 -16.12 7.90
CA ARG A 325 -17.16 -15.35 6.70
C ARG A 325 -15.95 -15.94 5.97
N TRP A 326 -15.00 -16.50 6.70
CA TRP A 326 -13.72 -16.99 6.17
C TRP A 326 -13.68 -18.50 5.90
N ARG A 327 -14.80 -19.21 6.07
CA ARG A 327 -14.85 -20.67 5.83
C ARG A 327 -16.18 -21.18 5.28
N SER A 328 -17.25 -20.37 5.26
CA SER A 328 -18.56 -20.84 4.84
C SER A 328 -19.42 -19.77 4.20
N ASN A 329 -20.56 -20.18 3.66
CA ASN A 329 -21.60 -19.29 3.14
C ASN A 329 -22.46 -18.74 4.28
N CYS A 330 -21.96 -17.79 5.03
CA CYS A 330 -22.67 -17.17 6.15
C CYS A 330 -23.67 -16.06 5.74
N GLY A 331 -23.71 -15.69 4.46
CA GLY A 331 -24.57 -14.60 3.97
C GLY A 331 -24.02 -13.18 4.18
N CYS A 332 -22.92 -13.01 4.91
CA CYS A 332 -22.29 -11.69 5.05
C CYS A 332 -21.69 -11.23 3.71
N HIS A 333 -22.07 -10.01 3.24
CA HIS A 333 -21.61 -9.44 1.97
C HIS A 333 -21.27 -7.95 2.14
N TYR A 334 -20.56 -7.39 1.16
CA TYR A 334 -20.14 -5.97 1.16
C TYR A 334 -21.08 -5.07 0.33
N GLY A 335 -22.06 -5.65 -0.38
CA GLY A 335 -23.12 -4.94 -1.09
C GLY A 335 -23.07 -4.93 -2.61
N LYS A 336 -21.98 -5.38 -3.23
CA LYS A 336 -21.86 -5.43 -4.69
C LYS A 336 -22.82 -6.45 -5.34
N TYR A 337 -23.07 -7.57 -4.65
CA TYR A 337 -23.97 -8.63 -5.07
C TYR A 337 -24.94 -8.99 -3.93
N PRO A 338 -25.97 -8.17 -3.65
CA PRO A 338 -26.85 -8.37 -2.50
C PRO A 338 -27.60 -9.72 -2.49
N SER A 339 -27.84 -10.28 -3.68
CA SER A 339 -28.44 -11.62 -3.88
C SER A 339 -27.39 -12.71 -4.11
N GLY A 340 -26.12 -12.35 -4.11
CA GLY A 340 -25.00 -13.26 -4.38
C GLY A 340 -24.81 -14.26 -3.26
N ALA A 341 -24.64 -15.52 -3.62
CA ALA A 341 -24.28 -16.55 -2.68
C ALA A 341 -22.79 -16.52 -2.40
N GLN A 342 -22.40 -16.61 -1.14
CA GLN A 342 -21.01 -16.69 -0.72
C GLN A 342 -20.53 -18.16 -0.67
N GLN A 343 -21.08 -19.02 -1.53
CA GLN A 343 -20.80 -20.46 -1.59
C GLN A 343 -19.33 -20.77 -1.95
N TRP A 344 -18.67 -19.86 -2.65
CA TRP A 344 -17.27 -19.99 -3.06
C TRP A 344 -16.29 -20.01 -1.87
N ARG A 345 -16.67 -19.42 -0.72
CA ARG A 345 -15.79 -19.29 0.46
C ARG A 345 -15.36 -20.63 1.03
N GLY A 346 -16.30 -21.57 1.12
CA GLY A 346 -16.03 -22.92 1.64
C GLY A 346 -15.01 -23.70 0.78
N PRO A 347 -15.27 -23.91 -0.51
CA PRO A 347 -14.32 -24.59 -1.40
C PRO A 347 -12.96 -23.90 -1.51
N LEU A 348 -12.92 -22.57 -1.51
CA LEU A 348 -11.64 -21.83 -1.48
C LEU A 348 -10.87 -22.15 -0.18
N ARG A 349 -11.56 -22.15 0.97
CA ARG A 349 -10.94 -22.48 2.25
C ARG A 349 -10.44 -23.93 2.26
N GLU A 350 -11.23 -24.86 1.77
CA GLU A 350 -10.84 -26.27 1.66
C GLU A 350 -9.61 -26.46 0.75
N ALA A 351 -9.56 -25.73 -0.37
CA ALA A 351 -8.40 -25.77 -1.26
C ALA A 351 -7.13 -25.29 -0.58
N MET A 352 -7.21 -24.14 0.14
CA MET A 352 -6.07 -23.60 0.88
C MET A 352 -5.64 -24.52 2.03
N ASP A 353 -6.58 -25.06 2.81
CA ASP A 353 -6.26 -25.96 3.95
C ASP A 353 -5.61 -27.24 3.47
N TRP A 354 -6.15 -27.86 2.40
CA TRP A 354 -5.52 -29.02 1.79
C TRP A 354 -4.10 -28.69 1.30
N LEU A 355 -3.94 -27.56 0.57
CA LEU A 355 -2.63 -27.16 0.04
C LEU A 355 -1.62 -26.92 1.17
N ARG A 356 -1.99 -26.20 2.23
CA ARG A 356 -1.14 -25.97 3.40
C ARG A 356 -0.61 -27.27 3.98
N ASP A 357 -1.50 -28.27 4.13
CA ASP A 357 -1.15 -29.55 4.76
C ASP A 357 -0.15 -30.33 3.89
N GLU A 358 -0.33 -30.36 2.57
CA GLU A 358 0.64 -30.95 1.63
C GLU A 358 1.99 -30.22 1.64
N LEU A 359 1.96 -28.86 1.56
CA LEU A 359 3.17 -28.05 1.62
C LEU A 359 3.93 -28.23 2.95
N SER A 360 3.19 -28.40 4.06
CA SER A 360 3.78 -28.69 5.36
C SER A 360 4.51 -30.03 5.36
N GLY A 361 3.92 -31.06 4.75
CA GLY A 361 4.53 -32.37 4.61
C GLY A 361 5.81 -32.34 3.77
N VAL A 362 5.79 -31.63 2.64
CA VAL A 362 6.98 -31.43 1.78
C VAL A 362 8.07 -30.69 2.55
N TYR A 363 7.72 -29.60 3.24
CA TYR A 363 8.65 -28.80 4.03
C TYR A 363 9.32 -29.64 5.12
N GLU A 364 8.53 -30.31 5.95
CA GLU A 364 9.04 -31.09 7.08
C GLU A 364 9.93 -32.24 6.60
N LYS A 365 9.49 -33.00 5.60
CA LYS A 365 10.25 -34.13 4.99
C LYS A 365 11.64 -33.69 4.51
N ILE A 366 11.74 -32.56 3.82
CA ILE A 366 12.98 -32.14 3.20
C ILE A 366 13.84 -31.35 4.18
N MET A 367 13.24 -30.40 4.92
CA MET A 367 13.98 -29.53 5.83
C MET A 367 14.57 -30.28 7.02
N SER A 368 13.96 -31.40 7.46
CA SER A 368 14.51 -32.28 8.51
C SER A 368 15.85 -32.94 8.13
N GLN A 369 16.25 -32.88 6.85
CA GLN A 369 17.57 -33.34 6.42
C GLN A 369 18.67 -32.33 6.75
N TYR A 370 18.32 -31.07 7.02
CA TYR A 370 19.22 -29.97 7.26
C TYR A 370 19.19 -29.49 8.72
N VAL A 371 18.05 -29.55 9.39
CA VAL A 371 17.87 -29.07 10.77
C VAL A 371 17.00 -30.02 11.60
N ASP A 372 17.26 -30.10 12.91
CA ASP A 372 16.47 -30.93 13.83
C ASP A 372 15.03 -30.39 14.01
N ASN A 373 14.85 -29.06 13.94
CA ASN A 373 13.55 -28.45 14.12
C ASN A 373 13.23 -27.49 12.94
N PRO A 374 12.62 -27.99 11.85
CA PRO A 374 12.24 -27.21 10.69
C PRO A 374 11.35 -26.02 11.04
N TRP A 375 10.42 -26.17 11.95
CA TRP A 375 9.45 -25.15 12.30
C TRP A 375 10.09 -23.98 13.06
N ALA A 376 11.04 -24.25 13.93
CA ALA A 376 11.83 -23.19 14.56
C ALA A 376 12.66 -22.39 13.55
N LEU A 377 13.11 -23.02 12.45
CA LEU A 377 13.77 -22.32 11.36
C LEU A 377 12.79 -21.39 10.62
N ARG A 378 11.55 -21.88 10.31
CA ARG A 378 10.50 -21.04 9.74
C ARG A 378 10.18 -19.84 10.62
N ASP A 379 10.07 -20.02 11.93
CA ASP A 379 9.79 -18.95 12.86
C ASP A 379 10.86 -17.84 12.83
N ARG A 380 12.12 -18.23 12.60
CA ARG A 380 13.25 -17.30 12.49
C ARG A 380 13.35 -16.62 11.12
N TYR A 381 12.67 -17.13 10.10
CA TYR A 381 12.80 -16.67 8.73
C TYR A 381 12.38 -15.20 8.56
N ILE A 382 11.55 -14.67 9.44
CA ILE A 382 11.19 -13.24 9.46
C ILE A 382 12.41 -12.32 9.46
N LYS A 383 13.50 -12.73 10.11
CA LYS A 383 14.75 -11.94 10.16
C LYS A 383 15.34 -11.74 8.77
N LEU A 384 15.25 -12.78 7.93
CA LEU A 384 15.71 -12.70 6.55
C LEU A 384 14.70 -11.97 5.65
N ILE A 385 13.39 -12.05 5.93
CA ILE A 385 12.37 -11.28 5.20
C ILE A 385 12.60 -9.77 5.41
N LEU A 386 12.96 -9.36 6.63
CA LEU A 386 13.20 -7.96 6.98
C LEU A 386 14.56 -7.43 6.50
N ASP A 387 15.55 -8.30 6.34
CA ASP A 387 16.88 -7.93 5.83
C ASP A 387 17.43 -9.02 4.91
N ARG A 388 17.15 -8.91 3.62
CA ARG A 388 17.58 -9.87 2.59
C ARG A 388 19.08 -9.90 2.40
N ASN A 389 19.81 -8.86 2.81
CA ASN A 389 21.28 -8.82 2.70
C ASN A 389 21.97 -9.76 3.69
N SER A 390 21.29 -10.17 4.75
CA SER A 390 21.83 -11.05 5.79
C SER A 390 21.74 -12.56 5.46
N VAL A 391 21.48 -12.95 4.21
CA VAL A 391 21.19 -14.34 3.83
C VAL A 391 22.32 -15.33 4.21
N GLU A 392 23.57 -14.97 3.98
CA GLU A 392 24.70 -15.84 4.31
C GLU A 392 24.87 -16.03 5.82
N ASP A 393 24.72 -14.96 6.58
CA ASP A 393 24.75 -14.99 8.04
C ASP A 393 23.57 -15.76 8.60
N PHE A 394 22.37 -15.57 8.03
CA PHE A 394 21.18 -16.32 8.43
C PHE A 394 21.39 -17.84 8.23
N LEU A 395 21.80 -18.27 7.05
CA LEU A 395 22.00 -19.68 6.74
C LEU A 395 23.11 -20.30 7.61
N SER A 396 24.24 -19.62 7.76
CA SER A 396 25.37 -20.11 8.56
C SER A 396 25.03 -20.26 10.04
N ASN A 397 24.23 -19.35 10.61
CA ASN A 397 23.85 -19.33 12.02
C ASN A 397 22.65 -20.25 12.36
N THR A 398 21.85 -20.62 11.36
CA THR A 398 20.61 -21.37 11.62
C THR A 398 20.62 -22.78 11.05
N VAL A 399 21.35 -23.03 9.98
CA VAL A 399 21.39 -24.34 9.30
C VAL A 399 22.80 -24.95 9.34
N GLY A 400 23.84 -24.21 8.93
CA GLY A 400 25.22 -24.68 8.95
C GLY A 400 26.14 -23.90 8.00
N GLN A 401 27.45 -24.03 8.24
CA GLN A 401 28.48 -23.26 7.53
C GLN A 401 28.92 -23.86 6.19
N ASN A 402 28.62 -25.13 5.91
CA ASN A 402 29.15 -25.87 4.75
C ASN A 402 28.06 -26.31 3.78
N LEU A 403 27.09 -25.43 3.50
CA LEU A 403 26.03 -25.68 2.52
C LEU A 403 26.57 -25.46 1.11
N SER A 404 26.29 -26.40 0.19
CA SER A 404 26.49 -26.18 -1.25
C SER A 404 25.54 -25.10 -1.77
N TYR A 405 25.84 -24.58 -2.96
CA TYR A 405 24.97 -23.61 -3.63
C TYR A 405 23.54 -24.17 -3.81
N GLU A 406 23.42 -25.40 -4.30
CA GLU A 406 22.12 -26.06 -4.54
C GLU A 406 21.34 -26.28 -3.24
N GLU A 407 22.03 -26.58 -2.14
CA GLU A 407 21.39 -26.70 -0.83
C GLU A 407 20.89 -25.37 -0.32
N LYS A 408 21.65 -24.27 -0.48
CA LYS A 408 21.19 -22.92 -0.12
C LYS A 408 19.94 -22.54 -0.90
N VAL A 409 19.94 -22.70 -2.22
CA VAL A 409 18.79 -22.44 -3.09
C VAL A 409 17.57 -23.27 -2.65
N ARG A 410 17.76 -24.55 -2.38
CA ARG A 410 16.68 -25.46 -1.97
C ARG A 410 16.09 -25.08 -0.61
N ILE A 411 16.90 -24.74 0.36
CA ILE A 411 16.47 -24.29 1.70
C ILE A 411 15.66 -23.01 1.59
N LEU A 412 16.15 -22.02 0.81
CA LEU A 412 15.45 -20.75 0.61
C LEU A 412 14.12 -20.93 -0.12
N LYS A 413 14.05 -21.80 -1.15
CA LYS A 413 12.79 -22.15 -1.83
C LYS A 413 11.78 -22.78 -0.86
N LEU A 414 12.22 -23.64 0.05
CA LEU A 414 11.37 -24.25 1.07
C LEU A 414 10.84 -23.20 2.07
N LEU A 415 11.65 -22.24 2.47
CA LEU A 415 11.25 -21.17 3.38
C LEU A 415 10.27 -20.20 2.69
N GLU A 416 10.53 -19.80 1.44
CA GLU A 416 9.60 -19.01 0.65
C GLU A 416 8.28 -19.74 0.36
N MET A 417 8.32 -21.05 0.12
CA MET A 417 7.13 -21.88 -0.01
C MET A 417 6.26 -21.77 1.25
N GLN A 418 6.86 -21.82 2.44
CA GLN A 418 6.13 -21.63 3.70
C GLN A 418 5.64 -20.19 3.91
N ARG A 419 6.42 -19.17 3.50
CA ARG A 419 5.98 -17.78 3.52
C ARG A 419 4.72 -17.57 2.67
N HIS A 420 4.72 -18.07 1.44
CA HIS A 420 3.56 -17.97 0.56
C HIS A 420 2.37 -18.82 1.06
N SER A 421 2.64 -19.96 1.71
CA SER A 421 1.61 -20.74 2.38
C SER A 421 0.92 -19.99 3.53
N LEU A 422 1.60 -19.07 4.21
CA LEU A 422 0.98 -18.19 5.21
C LEU A 422 0.25 -17.01 4.56
N LEU A 423 0.84 -16.38 3.52
CA LEU A 423 0.24 -15.26 2.80
C LEU A 423 -1.09 -15.62 2.12
N MET A 424 -1.28 -16.86 1.67
CA MET A 424 -2.53 -17.30 1.06
C MET A 424 -3.72 -17.32 2.02
N TYR A 425 -3.51 -17.09 3.33
CA TYR A 425 -4.56 -17.00 4.35
C TYR A 425 -4.92 -15.59 4.77
N THR A 426 -4.38 -14.57 4.12
CA THR A 426 -4.75 -13.17 4.38
C THR A 426 -6.26 -13.01 4.36
N SER A 427 -6.83 -12.43 5.41
CA SER A 427 -8.29 -12.40 5.66
C SER A 427 -9.10 -11.75 4.54
N CYS A 428 -8.55 -10.72 3.89
CA CYS A 428 -9.21 -10.01 2.80
C CYS A 428 -9.59 -10.90 1.62
N GLY A 429 -8.89 -12.02 1.42
CA GLY A 429 -9.22 -12.99 0.37
C GLY A 429 -10.63 -13.57 0.44
N TRP A 430 -11.28 -13.53 1.62
CA TRP A 430 -12.66 -13.99 1.85
C TRP A 430 -13.63 -12.87 2.20
N TYR A 431 -13.13 -11.65 2.39
CA TYR A 431 -13.94 -10.55 2.93
C TYR A 431 -14.99 -10.06 1.94
N PHE A 432 -14.62 -9.91 0.67
CA PHE A 432 -15.46 -9.35 -0.38
C PHE A 432 -16.42 -10.38 -0.98
N ASP A 433 -17.11 -10.01 -2.07
CA ASP A 433 -18.33 -10.69 -2.51
C ASP A 433 -18.11 -11.74 -3.60
N ASP A 434 -16.90 -11.85 -4.17
CA ASP A 434 -16.64 -12.80 -5.28
C ASP A 434 -15.21 -13.33 -5.29
N ILE A 435 -15.05 -14.58 -5.68
CA ILE A 435 -13.74 -15.25 -5.82
C ILE A 435 -12.90 -14.64 -6.96
N SER A 436 -13.51 -13.93 -7.91
CA SER A 436 -12.81 -13.19 -8.97
C SER A 436 -12.39 -11.78 -8.54
N GLY A 437 -12.62 -11.40 -7.26
CA GLY A 437 -12.15 -10.14 -6.68
C GLY A 437 -10.62 -10.10 -6.55
N ILE A 438 -10.06 -8.89 -6.58
CA ILE A 438 -8.61 -8.69 -6.57
C ILE A 438 -7.94 -9.34 -5.34
N GLU A 439 -8.58 -9.33 -4.19
CA GLU A 439 -8.05 -9.90 -2.95
C GLU A 439 -8.08 -11.44 -2.98
N ALA A 440 -9.13 -12.05 -3.52
CA ALA A 440 -9.20 -13.50 -3.68
C ALA A 440 -8.21 -13.98 -4.75
N ILE A 441 -8.04 -13.23 -5.85
CA ILE A 441 -6.99 -13.48 -6.86
C ILE A 441 -5.62 -13.42 -6.20
N GLN A 442 -5.35 -12.41 -5.38
CA GLN A 442 -4.06 -12.23 -4.72
C GLN A 442 -3.68 -13.43 -3.85
N ILE A 443 -4.59 -13.92 -3.00
CA ILE A 443 -4.29 -15.10 -2.17
C ILE A 443 -4.10 -16.38 -3.00
N MET A 444 -4.82 -16.51 -4.13
CA MET A 444 -4.61 -17.63 -5.06
C MET A 444 -3.30 -17.50 -5.85
N GLN A 445 -2.77 -16.30 -6.10
CA GLN A 445 -1.43 -16.09 -6.64
C GLN A 445 -0.35 -16.55 -5.65
N TYR A 446 -0.50 -16.29 -4.34
CA TYR A 446 0.39 -16.84 -3.32
C TYR A 446 0.34 -18.38 -3.29
N ALA A 447 -0.85 -18.96 -3.37
CA ALA A 447 -1.01 -20.41 -3.49
C ALA A 447 -0.31 -20.96 -4.76
N CYS A 448 -0.46 -20.29 -5.90
CA CYS A 448 0.21 -20.66 -7.15
C CYS A 448 1.74 -20.62 -7.02
N ARG A 449 2.29 -19.59 -6.37
CA ARG A 449 3.73 -19.50 -6.12
C ARG A 449 4.22 -20.61 -5.18
N ALA A 450 3.47 -20.91 -4.11
CA ALA A 450 3.80 -22.00 -3.20
C ALA A 450 3.78 -23.37 -3.91
N ILE A 451 2.79 -23.61 -4.77
CA ILE A 451 2.70 -24.83 -5.62
C ILE A 451 3.91 -24.93 -6.56
N GLN A 452 4.28 -23.82 -7.20
CA GLN A 452 5.44 -23.79 -8.08
C GLN A 452 6.73 -24.15 -7.32
N LEU A 453 6.97 -23.54 -6.16
CA LEU A 453 8.12 -23.83 -5.33
C LEU A 453 8.16 -25.28 -4.85
N ALA A 454 7.00 -25.87 -4.46
CA ALA A 454 6.90 -27.28 -4.10
C ALA A 454 7.29 -28.20 -5.26
N ASN A 455 6.82 -27.90 -6.47
CA ASN A 455 7.19 -28.64 -7.68
C ASN A 455 8.69 -28.54 -7.97
N GLU A 456 9.29 -27.37 -7.83
CA GLU A 456 10.72 -27.15 -8.06
C GLU A 456 11.62 -27.90 -7.06
N VAL A 457 11.19 -28.11 -5.80
CA VAL A 457 12.01 -28.76 -4.76
C VAL A 457 11.79 -30.26 -4.60
N ASP A 458 10.60 -30.78 -4.91
CA ASP A 458 10.21 -32.19 -4.70
C ASP A 458 9.59 -32.85 -5.96
N GLY A 459 9.32 -32.09 -7.05
CA GLY A 459 8.72 -32.61 -8.28
C GLY A 459 7.25 -32.99 -8.16
N ILE A 460 6.56 -32.57 -7.09
CA ILE A 460 5.17 -32.96 -6.81
C ILE A 460 4.18 -32.08 -7.57
N ASP A 461 3.16 -32.67 -8.19
CA ASP A 461 2.02 -31.94 -8.79
C ASP A 461 0.92 -31.72 -7.74
N LEU A 462 0.89 -30.54 -7.17
CA LEU A 462 -0.19 -30.07 -6.29
C LEU A 462 -1.26 -29.27 -7.05
N GLU A 463 -0.93 -28.72 -8.23
CA GLU A 463 -1.80 -27.84 -9.00
C GLU A 463 -3.08 -28.53 -9.46
N SER A 464 -2.97 -29.77 -9.94
CA SER A 464 -4.11 -30.52 -10.47
C SER A 464 -5.22 -30.73 -9.44
N LYS A 465 -4.87 -31.14 -8.23
CA LYS A 465 -5.84 -31.36 -7.15
C LYS A 465 -6.36 -30.03 -6.57
N PHE A 466 -5.52 -29.03 -6.41
CA PHE A 466 -5.91 -27.69 -5.99
C PHE A 466 -7.00 -27.12 -6.89
N LYS A 467 -6.81 -27.17 -8.19
CA LYS A 467 -7.79 -26.74 -9.20
C LYS A 467 -9.07 -27.57 -9.16
N GLY A 468 -8.99 -28.89 -8.90
CA GLY A 468 -10.15 -29.75 -8.75
C GLY A 468 -11.03 -29.37 -7.55
N ILE A 469 -10.44 -28.86 -6.47
CA ILE A 469 -11.20 -28.33 -5.32
C ILE A 469 -11.82 -26.99 -5.68
N LEU A 470 -11.05 -26.07 -6.30
CA LEU A 470 -11.52 -24.76 -6.72
C LEU A 470 -12.69 -24.81 -7.73
N GLU A 471 -12.80 -25.86 -8.53
CA GLU A 471 -13.90 -26.05 -9.48
C GLU A 471 -15.28 -26.04 -8.81
N ARG A 472 -15.34 -26.37 -7.52
CA ARG A 472 -16.58 -26.35 -6.70
C ARG A 472 -16.94 -24.95 -6.17
N ALA A 473 -16.07 -23.97 -6.35
CA ALA A 473 -16.28 -22.59 -5.91
C ALA A 473 -16.98 -21.78 -7.03
N PRO A 474 -18.28 -21.53 -6.97
CA PRO A 474 -18.97 -20.76 -8.00
C PRO A 474 -18.59 -19.27 -7.90
N THR A 475 -18.58 -18.57 -9.02
CA THR A 475 -18.50 -17.11 -9.05
C THR A 475 -19.91 -16.50 -9.06
N ASN A 476 -20.03 -15.22 -8.73
CA ASN A 476 -21.25 -14.42 -8.89
C ASN A 476 -21.30 -13.75 -10.28
N THR A 477 -20.33 -14.00 -11.14
CA THR A 477 -20.25 -13.54 -12.52
C THR A 477 -20.58 -14.66 -13.49
N ARG A 478 -20.85 -14.33 -14.76
CA ARG A 478 -21.10 -15.36 -15.78
C ARG A 478 -19.82 -16.02 -16.29
N GLU A 479 -18.78 -15.24 -16.44
CA GLU A 479 -17.47 -15.66 -16.91
C GLU A 479 -16.39 -14.88 -16.14
N PRO A 480 -15.42 -15.54 -15.50
CA PRO A 480 -15.32 -17.01 -15.31
C PRO A 480 -16.44 -17.58 -14.45
N ALA A 481 -16.84 -18.86 -14.64
CA ALA A 481 -17.97 -19.46 -13.93
C ALA A 481 -17.63 -20.06 -12.56
N ASN A 482 -16.37 -20.40 -12.32
CA ASN A 482 -15.92 -21.03 -11.07
C ASN A 482 -14.45 -20.71 -10.76
N GLY A 483 -14.01 -21.09 -9.56
CA GLY A 483 -12.66 -20.81 -9.09
C GLY A 483 -11.54 -21.46 -9.92
N ARG A 484 -11.79 -22.58 -10.59
CA ARG A 484 -10.83 -23.19 -11.51
C ARG A 484 -10.61 -22.31 -12.73
N GLU A 485 -11.67 -21.79 -13.32
CA GLU A 485 -11.60 -20.89 -14.47
C GLU A 485 -10.95 -19.54 -14.09
N VAL A 486 -11.24 -19.02 -12.89
CA VAL A 486 -10.54 -17.85 -12.33
C VAL A 486 -9.04 -18.13 -12.26
N TYR A 487 -8.65 -19.28 -11.70
CA TYR A 487 -7.24 -19.66 -11.58
C TYR A 487 -6.55 -19.79 -12.95
N ASP A 488 -7.16 -20.50 -13.88
CA ASP A 488 -6.59 -20.76 -15.21
C ASP A 488 -6.49 -19.49 -16.08
N SER A 489 -7.46 -18.58 -15.96
CA SER A 489 -7.52 -17.37 -16.80
C SER A 489 -6.81 -16.14 -16.21
N LEU A 490 -6.83 -15.96 -14.88
CA LEU A 490 -6.33 -14.74 -14.24
C LEU A 490 -5.05 -14.93 -13.41
N ILE A 491 -4.73 -16.18 -12.99
CA ILE A 491 -3.59 -16.44 -12.11
C ILE A 491 -2.46 -17.16 -12.85
N ARG A 492 -2.76 -18.30 -13.48
CA ARG A 492 -1.76 -19.10 -14.16
C ARG A 492 -0.94 -18.35 -15.23
N PRO A 493 -1.52 -17.42 -16.02
CA PRO A 493 -0.76 -16.64 -17.01
C PRO A 493 0.29 -15.71 -16.37
N ASN A 494 0.12 -15.33 -15.10
CA ASN A 494 1.05 -14.47 -14.38
C ASN A 494 2.24 -15.23 -13.79
N ARG A 495 2.20 -16.57 -13.78
CA ARG A 495 3.30 -17.39 -13.29
C ARG A 495 4.60 -17.01 -14.00
N THR A 496 5.62 -16.73 -13.20
CA THR A 496 6.91 -16.26 -13.67
C THR A 496 8.01 -17.24 -13.28
N ASP A 497 8.91 -17.50 -14.22
CA ASP A 497 10.16 -18.22 -14.04
C ASP A 497 11.34 -17.34 -14.47
N LEU A 498 12.56 -17.82 -14.31
CA LEU A 498 13.77 -17.05 -14.68
C LEU A 498 13.88 -16.80 -16.20
N ASN A 499 13.28 -17.64 -17.05
CA ASN A 499 13.21 -17.36 -18.48
C ASN A 499 12.31 -16.16 -18.79
N ARG A 500 11.16 -16.06 -18.11
CA ARG A 500 10.26 -14.90 -18.27
C ARG A 500 10.89 -13.60 -17.75
N VAL A 501 11.63 -13.65 -16.64
CA VAL A 501 12.43 -12.51 -16.16
C VAL A 501 13.49 -12.13 -17.19
N GLY A 502 14.20 -13.11 -17.73
CA GLY A 502 15.16 -12.89 -18.81
C GLY A 502 14.53 -12.33 -20.08
N ALA A 503 13.32 -12.75 -20.42
CA ALA A 503 12.57 -12.19 -21.54
C ALA A 503 12.15 -10.74 -21.28
N HIS A 504 11.72 -10.43 -20.08
CA HIS A 504 11.45 -9.04 -19.68
C HIS A 504 12.70 -8.16 -19.83
N PHE A 505 13.84 -8.59 -19.28
CA PHE A 505 15.12 -7.91 -19.43
C PHE A 505 15.49 -7.72 -20.92
N ALA A 506 15.43 -8.79 -21.72
CA ALA A 506 15.81 -8.76 -23.13
C ALA A 506 14.91 -7.84 -23.97
N LEU A 507 13.59 -7.87 -23.75
CA LEU A 507 12.63 -7.04 -24.47
C LEU A 507 12.79 -5.56 -24.11
N SER A 508 12.92 -5.24 -22.81
CA SER A 508 13.05 -3.88 -22.32
C SER A 508 14.39 -3.24 -22.70
N SER A 509 15.46 -4.05 -22.91
CA SER A 509 16.78 -3.55 -23.34
C SER A 509 16.78 -2.87 -24.71
N LEU A 510 15.73 -3.05 -25.53
CA LEU A 510 15.59 -2.31 -26.78
C LEU A 510 15.20 -0.85 -26.58
N PHE A 511 14.54 -0.52 -25.45
CA PHE A 511 13.99 0.79 -25.14
C PHE A 511 14.77 1.52 -24.02
N THR A 512 15.63 0.79 -23.30
CA THR A 512 16.44 1.35 -22.22
C THR A 512 17.87 0.81 -22.33
N GLU A 513 18.85 1.71 -22.28
CA GLU A 513 20.25 1.31 -22.16
C GLU A 513 20.52 0.85 -20.73
N TYR A 514 20.92 -0.40 -20.59
CA TYR A 514 21.23 -1.00 -19.30
C TYR A 514 22.75 -1.05 -19.07
N PRO A 515 23.21 -0.85 -17.82
CA PRO A 515 24.57 -1.20 -17.44
C PRO A 515 24.77 -2.73 -17.49
N ASP A 516 26.01 -3.18 -17.34
CA ASP A 516 26.36 -4.61 -17.36
C ASP A 516 25.63 -5.41 -16.27
N GLU A 517 25.32 -4.78 -15.15
CA GLU A 517 24.53 -5.35 -14.06
C GLU A 517 23.36 -4.41 -13.69
N ILE A 518 22.15 -4.95 -13.63
CA ILE A 518 20.92 -4.22 -13.33
C ILE A 518 20.00 -5.05 -12.45
N ASP A 519 19.31 -4.38 -11.52
CA ASP A 519 18.21 -4.96 -10.77
C ASP A 519 16.91 -4.91 -11.57
N VAL A 520 16.21 -6.03 -11.65
CA VAL A 520 14.87 -6.20 -12.23
C VAL A 520 13.97 -6.69 -11.11
N PHE A 521 13.38 -5.78 -10.35
CA PHE A 521 12.60 -6.08 -9.14
C PHE A 521 13.44 -6.87 -8.10
N CYS A 522 13.00 -8.06 -7.72
CA CYS A 522 13.75 -8.95 -6.82
C CYS A 522 14.74 -9.87 -7.53
N TYR A 523 15.11 -9.54 -8.77
CA TYR A 523 16.12 -10.23 -9.55
C TYR A 523 17.25 -9.29 -9.94
N SER A 524 18.41 -9.86 -10.29
CA SER A 524 19.49 -9.13 -10.97
C SER A 524 19.80 -9.79 -12.31
N ALA A 525 20.14 -8.97 -13.28
CA ALA A 525 20.58 -9.43 -14.62
C ALA A 525 22.00 -8.93 -14.86
N THR A 526 22.94 -9.86 -15.11
CA THR A 526 24.32 -9.55 -15.45
C THR A 526 24.55 -9.89 -16.92
N THR A 527 24.88 -8.89 -17.73
CA THR A 527 25.08 -9.01 -19.17
C THR A 527 26.50 -9.45 -19.48
N GLU A 528 26.68 -10.59 -20.18
CA GLU A 528 27.97 -11.06 -20.67
C GLU A 528 28.23 -10.60 -22.10
N VAL A 529 27.20 -10.61 -22.94
CA VAL A 529 27.26 -10.22 -24.34
C VAL A 529 25.99 -9.50 -24.73
N TYR A 530 26.13 -8.36 -25.40
CA TYR A 530 25.03 -7.64 -26.00
C TYR A 530 25.44 -7.06 -27.36
N ASP A 531 24.65 -7.34 -28.39
CA ASP A 531 24.89 -6.84 -29.77
C ASP A 531 23.55 -6.33 -30.32
N ARG A 532 23.50 -5.05 -30.64
CA ARG A 532 22.32 -4.37 -31.19
C ARG A 532 22.60 -3.88 -32.59
N VAL A 533 21.66 -4.12 -33.49
CA VAL A 533 21.71 -3.67 -34.88
C VAL A 533 20.41 -2.95 -35.23
N ASP A 534 20.52 -1.71 -35.68
CA ASP A 534 19.39 -0.86 -36.04
C ASP A 534 19.31 -0.77 -37.60
N ALA A 535 18.10 -0.89 -38.14
CA ALA A 535 17.81 -0.76 -39.57
C ALA A 535 16.51 0.06 -39.76
N GLY A 536 16.62 1.38 -39.73
CA GLY A 536 15.48 2.29 -39.72
C GLY A 536 14.68 2.18 -38.44
N ILE A 537 13.41 1.78 -38.55
CA ILE A 537 12.52 1.55 -37.37
C ILE A 537 12.67 0.14 -36.79
N GLN A 538 13.39 -0.75 -37.48
CA GLN A 538 13.58 -2.13 -37.03
C GLN A 538 14.85 -2.24 -36.19
N ILE A 539 14.79 -3.04 -35.16
CA ILE A 539 15.90 -3.27 -34.23
C ILE A 539 16.01 -4.77 -33.96
N LEU A 540 17.22 -5.31 -34.09
CA LEU A 540 17.58 -6.64 -33.63
C LEU A 540 18.57 -6.52 -32.49
N ALA A 541 18.28 -7.14 -31.35
CA ALA A 541 19.26 -7.34 -30.29
C ALA A 541 19.48 -8.83 -30.04
N THR A 542 20.71 -9.21 -29.78
CA THR A 542 21.10 -10.57 -29.39
C THR A 542 22.07 -10.48 -28.23
N GLY A 543 21.92 -11.35 -27.24
CA GLY A 543 22.78 -11.27 -26.09
C GLY A 543 22.79 -12.54 -25.24
N ARG A 544 23.66 -12.50 -24.27
CA ARG A 544 23.82 -13.50 -23.22
C ARG A 544 23.83 -12.79 -21.88
N ALA A 545 23.05 -13.29 -20.93
CA ALA A 545 22.99 -12.74 -19.57
C ALA A 545 22.80 -13.85 -18.55
N THR A 546 23.15 -13.57 -17.31
CA THR A 546 22.81 -14.42 -16.17
C THR A 546 21.72 -13.71 -15.36
N ILE A 547 20.59 -14.38 -15.20
CA ILE A 547 19.46 -13.90 -14.35
C ILE A 547 19.58 -14.58 -13.00
N ARG A 548 19.59 -13.80 -11.93
CA ARG A 548 19.68 -14.29 -10.56
C ARG A 548 18.49 -13.82 -9.72
N SER A 549 17.90 -14.71 -8.95
CA SER A 549 16.94 -14.34 -7.92
C SER A 549 17.65 -13.88 -6.65
N ASN A 550 17.39 -12.66 -6.20
CA ASN A 550 17.95 -12.11 -4.97
C ASN A 550 17.27 -12.68 -3.71
N ILE A 551 16.15 -13.41 -3.87
CA ILE A 551 15.40 -14.03 -2.78
C ILE A 551 15.88 -15.45 -2.49
N VAL A 552 15.96 -16.29 -3.54
CA VAL A 552 16.32 -17.71 -3.39
C VAL A 552 17.72 -18.03 -3.90
N LEU A 553 18.45 -17.03 -4.39
CA LEU A 553 19.83 -17.08 -4.92
C LEU A 553 19.99 -17.94 -6.17
N GLU A 554 18.89 -18.42 -6.79
CA GLU A 554 18.95 -19.22 -8.00
C GLU A 554 19.46 -18.40 -9.19
N GLU A 555 20.43 -18.93 -9.92
CA GLU A 555 20.98 -18.32 -11.11
C GLU A 555 20.60 -19.10 -12.36
N HIS A 556 20.31 -18.40 -13.44
CA HIS A 556 19.94 -19.00 -14.72
C HIS A 556 20.64 -18.26 -15.87
N PRO A 557 21.73 -18.82 -16.43
CA PRO A 557 22.36 -18.28 -17.63
C PRO A 557 21.44 -18.46 -18.83
N ILE A 558 21.19 -17.36 -19.57
CA ILE A 558 20.33 -17.34 -20.75
C ILE A 558 21.04 -16.79 -21.98
N ASP A 559 20.63 -17.26 -23.14
CA ASP A 559 20.84 -16.61 -24.43
C ASP A 559 19.53 -16.05 -24.93
N PHE A 560 19.56 -14.89 -25.58
CA PHE A 560 18.36 -14.24 -26.11
C PHE A 560 18.56 -13.60 -27.47
N ALA A 561 17.47 -13.49 -28.22
CA ALA A 561 17.34 -12.66 -29.39
C ALA A 561 16.00 -11.93 -29.38
N VAL A 562 16.00 -10.64 -29.67
CA VAL A 562 14.80 -9.77 -29.65
C VAL A 562 14.75 -9.00 -30.97
N LEU A 563 13.57 -8.96 -31.56
CA LEU A 563 13.30 -8.28 -32.82
C LEU A 563 12.13 -7.32 -32.66
N HIS A 564 12.35 -6.05 -32.93
CA HIS A 564 11.33 -5.01 -33.05
C HIS A 564 11.14 -4.64 -34.51
N PHE A 565 9.93 -4.80 -35.02
CA PHE A 565 9.59 -4.50 -36.41
C PHE A 565 9.15 -3.06 -36.65
N GLY A 566 8.99 -2.29 -35.57
CA GLY A 566 8.32 -1.00 -35.55
C GLY A 566 6.94 -1.10 -34.87
N ASP A 567 6.42 0.03 -34.43
CA ASP A 567 5.17 0.16 -33.67
C ASP A 567 5.12 -0.81 -32.47
N HIS A 568 4.02 -1.53 -32.29
CA HIS A 568 3.82 -2.52 -31.20
C HIS A 568 4.33 -3.93 -31.53
N ASN A 569 4.95 -4.12 -32.67
CA ASN A 569 5.38 -5.44 -33.15
C ASN A 569 6.75 -5.81 -32.57
N LEU A 570 6.74 -6.41 -31.39
CA LEU A 570 7.90 -6.83 -30.63
C LEU A 570 7.85 -8.34 -30.39
N THR A 571 8.92 -9.05 -30.67
CA THR A 571 9.08 -10.47 -30.35
C THR A 571 10.47 -10.74 -29.80
N GLY A 572 10.54 -11.58 -28.77
CA GLY A 572 11.79 -12.04 -28.19
C GLY A 572 11.78 -13.55 -28.00
N SER A 573 12.93 -14.15 -28.08
CA SER A 573 13.12 -15.56 -27.75
C SER A 573 14.23 -15.69 -26.73
N VAL A 574 14.00 -16.51 -25.71
CA VAL A 574 14.96 -16.73 -24.61
C VAL A 574 15.04 -18.23 -24.33
N ASN A 575 16.23 -18.71 -24.08
CA ASN A 575 16.45 -20.08 -23.63
C ASN A 575 17.70 -20.17 -22.75
N ALA A 576 17.89 -21.31 -22.10
CA ALA A 576 19.13 -21.61 -21.41
C ALA A 576 20.36 -21.47 -22.31
N ARG A 577 21.50 -21.13 -21.71
CA ARG A 577 22.77 -20.91 -22.38
C ARG A 577 23.13 -22.02 -23.34
N MET A 578 23.42 -21.66 -24.59
CA MET A 578 23.93 -22.54 -25.64
C MET A 578 25.45 -22.68 -25.55
N ALA A 579 25.99 -23.66 -26.26
CA ALA A 579 27.45 -23.76 -26.47
C ALA A 579 27.95 -22.48 -27.16
N ASP A 580 29.13 -22.00 -26.78
CA ASP A 580 29.67 -20.72 -27.23
C ASP A 580 29.78 -20.60 -28.76
N ASP A 581 30.24 -21.63 -29.43
CA ASP A 581 30.32 -21.68 -30.90
C ASP A 581 28.93 -21.66 -31.57
N ALA A 582 27.95 -22.33 -30.99
CA ALA A 582 26.58 -22.35 -31.50
C ALA A 582 25.93 -20.97 -31.38
N PHE A 583 26.11 -20.32 -30.23
CA PHE A 583 25.59 -18.96 -29.99
C PHE A 583 26.29 -17.92 -30.90
N ALA A 584 27.61 -17.99 -31.07
CA ALA A 584 28.35 -17.09 -31.93
C ALA A 584 27.87 -17.21 -33.40
N ASN A 585 27.68 -18.46 -33.91
CA ASN A 585 27.18 -18.73 -35.23
C ASN A 585 25.73 -18.24 -35.43
N LEU A 586 24.91 -18.41 -34.43
CA LEU A 586 23.53 -17.92 -34.46
C LEU A 586 23.49 -16.39 -34.55
N ARG A 587 24.25 -15.68 -33.70
CA ARG A 587 24.34 -14.21 -33.73
C ARG A 587 24.75 -13.68 -35.08
N GLU A 588 25.80 -14.26 -35.69
CA GLU A 588 26.28 -13.85 -36.99
C GLU A 588 25.23 -14.13 -38.09
N SER A 589 24.52 -15.25 -38.02
CA SER A 589 23.47 -15.62 -38.97
C SER A 589 22.26 -14.67 -38.85
N LEU A 590 21.82 -14.35 -37.63
CA LEU A 590 20.74 -13.39 -37.36
C LEU A 590 21.10 -11.99 -37.85
N LYS A 591 22.31 -11.52 -37.55
CA LYS A 591 22.82 -10.21 -37.99
C LYS A 591 22.87 -10.12 -39.52
N ARG A 592 23.33 -11.17 -40.18
CA ARG A 592 23.41 -11.26 -41.65
C ARG A 592 22.03 -11.26 -42.31
N ALA A 593 21.08 -12.03 -41.79
CA ALA A 593 19.71 -12.05 -42.26
C ALA A 593 19.02 -10.69 -42.07
N PHE A 594 19.18 -10.09 -40.88
CA PHE A 594 18.61 -8.80 -40.55
C PHE A 594 19.16 -7.66 -41.43
N THR A 595 20.48 -7.61 -41.63
CA THR A 595 21.13 -6.60 -42.48
C THR A 595 20.69 -6.70 -43.95
N LYS A 596 20.29 -7.91 -44.40
CA LYS A 596 19.72 -8.13 -45.76
C LYS A 596 18.22 -7.76 -45.82
N GLY A 597 17.60 -7.42 -44.73
CA GLY A 597 16.14 -7.16 -44.66
C GLY A 597 15.29 -8.45 -44.71
N ASP A 598 15.89 -9.63 -44.51
CA ASP A 598 15.17 -10.90 -44.51
C ASP A 598 14.63 -11.23 -43.12
N THR A 599 13.56 -10.52 -42.73
CA THR A 599 12.91 -10.67 -41.44
C THR A 599 12.29 -12.05 -41.24
N THR A 600 11.87 -12.71 -42.35
CA THR A 600 11.32 -14.07 -42.30
C THR A 600 12.40 -15.07 -41.88
N GLU A 601 13.61 -14.96 -42.43
CA GLU A 601 14.74 -15.79 -42.03
C GLU A 601 15.19 -15.50 -40.58
N VAL A 602 15.17 -14.22 -40.13
CA VAL A 602 15.44 -13.88 -38.74
C VAL A 602 14.47 -14.62 -37.79
N MET A 603 13.15 -14.53 -38.03
CA MET A 603 12.14 -15.22 -37.23
C MET A 603 12.30 -16.74 -37.28
N ARG A 604 12.60 -17.31 -38.46
CA ARG A 604 12.85 -18.75 -38.60
C ARG A 604 14.05 -19.20 -37.75
N LEU A 605 15.14 -18.45 -37.81
CA LEU A 605 16.36 -18.74 -37.04
C LEU A 605 16.07 -18.65 -35.55
N MET A 606 15.35 -17.60 -35.09
CA MET A 606 14.92 -17.46 -33.67
C MET A 606 14.10 -18.68 -33.24
N ASN A 607 13.05 -19.04 -33.99
CA ASN A 607 12.18 -20.15 -33.61
C ASN A 607 12.90 -21.50 -33.53
N VAL A 608 13.80 -21.77 -34.50
CA VAL A 608 14.57 -23.04 -34.54
C VAL A 608 15.57 -23.11 -33.39
N SER A 609 16.28 -22.01 -33.12
CA SER A 609 17.37 -22.01 -32.15
C SER A 609 16.88 -21.93 -30.68
N PHE A 610 15.75 -21.27 -30.41
CA PHE A 610 15.19 -21.08 -29.07
C PHE A 610 13.99 -22.02 -28.77
N GLY A 611 13.67 -22.97 -29.63
CA GLY A 611 12.67 -24.01 -29.36
C GLY A 611 11.24 -23.51 -29.26
N GLY A 612 10.91 -22.35 -29.85
CA GLY A 612 9.57 -21.77 -29.82
C GLY A 612 9.19 -21.03 -28.53
N ASN A 613 10.13 -20.80 -27.63
CA ASN A 613 9.95 -19.97 -26.44
C ASN A 613 9.92 -18.49 -26.86
N ASN A 614 8.77 -18.05 -27.35
CA ASN A 614 8.58 -16.70 -27.85
C ASN A 614 7.82 -15.84 -26.83
N TYR A 615 8.36 -14.65 -26.62
CA TYR A 615 7.82 -13.63 -25.74
C TYR A 615 7.48 -12.37 -26.54
N SER A 616 6.54 -11.59 -26.08
CA SER A 616 6.10 -10.36 -26.71
C SER A 616 5.81 -9.31 -25.65
N LEU A 617 5.34 -8.15 -26.05
CA LEU A 617 4.93 -7.07 -25.15
C LEU A 617 3.99 -7.54 -24.02
N TRP A 618 3.13 -8.55 -24.27
CA TRP A 618 2.21 -9.13 -23.29
C TRP A 618 2.88 -9.90 -22.15
N HIS A 619 4.15 -10.28 -22.30
CA HIS A 619 4.90 -11.02 -21.27
C HIS A 619 5.74 -10.12 -20.37
N LEU A 620 5.83 -8.82 -20.69
CA LEU A 620 6.45 -7.82 -19.82
C LEU A 620 5.62 -7.66 -18.54
N PHE A 621 6.29 -7.25 -17.49
CA PHE A 621 5.61 -6.85 -16.25
C PHE A 621 4.89 -5.52 -16.48
N LYS A 622 3.78 -5.30 -15.78
CA LYS A 622 2.78 -4.27 -16.11
C LYS A 622 3.33 -2.85 -16.25
N ASP A 623 4.20 -2.45 -15.32
CA ASP A 623 4.73 -1.09 -15.32
C ASP A 623 5.58 -0.82 -16.56
N GLU A 624 6.48 -1.74 -16.88
CA GLU A 624 7.33 -1.66 -18.05
C GLU A 624 6.54 -1.82 -19.36
N GLN A 625 5.54 -2.71 -19.36
CA GLN A 625 4.63 -2.86 -20.50
C GLN A 625 3.96 -1.52 -20.83
N ARG A 626 3.47 -0.79 -19.82
CA ARG A 626 2.85 0.52 -20.03
C ARG A 626 3.85 1.57 -20.45
N ARG A 627 5.02 1.62 -19.80
CA ARG A 627 6.08 2.55 -20.17
C ARG A 627 6.43 2.43 -21.65
N ILE A 628 6.66 1.20 -22.11
CA ILE A 628 6.98 0.95 -23.54
C ILE A 628 5.81 1.30 -24.45
N LEU A 629 4.57 0.96 -24.07
CA LEU A 629 3.39 1.36 -24.86
C LEU A 629 3.27 2.87 -24.98
N TYR A 630 3.49 3.62 -23.90
CA TYR A 630 3.47 5.10 -23.96
C TYR A 630 4.60 5.64 -24.85
N GLU A 631 5.79 5.07 -24.77
CA GLU A 631 6.92 5.46 -25.64
C GLU A 631 6.62 5.20 -27.12
N LEU A 632 6.04 4.06 -27.44
CA LEU A 632 5.62 3.73 -28.82
C LEU A 632 4.51 4.67 -29.32
N LEU A 633 3.59 5.05 -28.46
CA LEU A 633 2.51 5.97 -28.77
C LEU A 633 2.98 7.44 -28.89
N GLU A 634 4.13 7.80 -28.35
CA GLU A 634 4.62 9.18 -28.36
C GLU A 634 4.71 9.78 -29.77
N THR A 635 5.14 8.99 -30.74
CA THR A 635 5.20 9.44 -32.14
C THR A 635 3.81 9.72 -32.69
N VAL A 636 2.84 8.85 -32.45
CA VAL A 636 1.45 9.04 -32.87
C VAL A 636 0.84 10.26 -32.20
N TRP A 637 1.13 10.46 -30.94
CA TRP A 637 0.63 11.63 -30.20
C TRP A 637 1.21 12.94 -30.74
N ARG A 638 2.49 12.98 -31.11
CA ARG A 638 3.11 14.17 -31.75
C ARG A 638 2.46 14.47 -33.12
N GLU A 639 2.08 13.47 -33.88
CA GLU A 639 1.36 13.65 -35.16
C GLU A 639 -0.05 14.21 -34.92
N ILE A 640 -0.77 13.67 -33.95
CA ILE A 640 -2.11 14.16 -33.55
C ILE A 640 -2.01 15.59 -33.03
N GLU A 641 -1.06 15.86 -32.14
CA GLU A 641 -0.79 17.21 -31.63
C GLU A 641 -0.55 18.20 -32.77
N THR A 642 0.34 17.86 -33.68
CA THR A 642 0.67 18.72 -34.83
C THR A 642 -0.59 19.02 -35.67
N SER A 643 -1.39 18.00 -35.93
CA SER A 643 -2.63 18.13 -36.67
C SER A 643 -3.66 18.99 -35.92
N PHE A 644 -3.84 18.78 -34.63
CA PHE A 644 -4.77 19.56 -33.81
C PHE A 644 -4.30 21.00 -33.63
N ARG A 645 -3.00 21.22 -33.46
CA ARG A 645 -2.40 22.56 -33.38
C ARG A 645 -2.62 23.34 -34.66
N HIS A 646 -2.45 22.70 -35.83
CA HIS A 646 -2.75 23.35 -37.10
C HIS A 646 -4.24 23.74 -37.20
N VAL A 647 -5.16 22.86 -36.81
CA VAL A 647 -6.60 23.18 -36.81
C VAL A 647 -6.90 24.33 -35.86
N TYR A 648 -6.35 24.32 -34.65
CA TYR A 648 -6.56 25.38 -33.66
C TYR A 648 -6.03 26.74 -34.10
N GLU A 649 -4.76 26.81 -34.51
CA GLU A 649 -4.10 28.05 -34.86
C GLU A 649 -4.69 28.67 -36.15
N HIS A 650 -4.95 27.84 -37.15
CA HIS A 650 -5.51 28.33 -38.41
C HIS A 650 -6.94 28.86 -38.27
N ASN A 651 -7.73 28.32 -37.35
CA ASN A 651 -9.13 28.73 -37.18
C ASN A 651 -9.37 29.59 -35.94
N TYR A 652 -8.32 30.03 -35.23
CA TYR A 652 -8.45 30.79 -33.97
C TYR A 652 -9.35 32.03 -34.10
N MET A 653 -9.13 32.83 -35.14
CA MET A 653 -9.89 34.08 -35.39
C MET A 653 -11.37 33.83 -35.66
N ILE A 654 -11.70 32.75 -36.37
CA ILE A 654 -13.10 32.42 -36.61
C ILE A 654 -13.78 31.87 -35.37
N MET A 655 -13.05 31.12 -34.53
CA MET A 655 -13.56 30.64 -33.26
C MET A 655 -13.86 31.79 -32.30
N GLU A 656 -12.94 32.79 -32.23
CA GLU A 656 -13.13 33.98 -31.41
C GLU A 656 -14.33 34.83 -31.93
N MET A 657 -14.48 34.96 -33.25
CA MET A 657 -15.63 35.64 -33.85
C MET A 657 -16.93 34.94 -33.54
N MET A 658 -16.98 33.61 -33.66
CA MET A 658 -18.19 32.80 -33.30
C MET A 658 -18.57 33.03 -31.84
N ARG A 659 -17.61 33.02 -30.94
CA ARG A 659 -17.87 33.25 -29.52
C ARG A 659 -18.35 34.65 -29.22
N SER A 660 -17.77 35.68 -29.88
CA SER A 660 -18.20 37.06 -29.72
C SER A 660 -19.66 37.27 -30.19
N MET A 661 -20.13 36.43 -31.11
CA MET A 661 -21.51 36.38 -31.60
C MET A 661 -22.42 35.43 -30.81
N ASN A 662 -21.93 34.84 -29.67
CA ASN A 662 -22.62 33.81 -28.89
C ASN A 662 -23.00 32.56 -29.70
N ILE A 663 -22.23 32.23 -30.74
CA ILE A 663 -22.42 31.02 -31.52
C ILE A 663 -21.58 29.90 -30.91
N PRO A 664 -22.18 28.75 -30.55
CA PRO A 664 -21.42 27.60 -30.01
C PRO A 664 -20.38 27.10 -31.02
N LEU A 665 -19.19 26.77 -30.55
CA LEU A 665 -18.17 26.16 -31.39
C LEU A 665 -18.55 24.73 -31.77
N PRO A 666 -18.47 24.37 -33.06
CA PRO A 666 -18.57 22.98 -33.49
C PRO A 666 -17.51 22.11 -32.80
N LYS A 667 -17.84 20.84 -32.50
CA LYS A 667 -16.87 19.91 -31.89
C LYS A 667 -15.60 19.74 -32.72
N ALA A 668 -15.68 19.82 -34.03
CA ALA A 668 -14.50 19.76 -34.91
C ALA A 668 -13.48 20.90 -34.65
N LEU A 669 -13.89 22.01 -34.05
CA LEU A 669 -13.02 23.12 -33.68
C LEU A 669 -12.74 23.15 -32.17
N SER A 670 -13.75 22.83 -31.32
CA SER A 670 -13.55 22.90 -29.87
C SER A 670 -12.64 21.76 -29.35
N THR A 671 -12.78 20.55 -29.88
CA THR A 671 -11.95 19.41 -29.38
C THR A 671 -10.45 19.61 -29.65
N PRO A 672 -9.99 19.99 -30.86
CA PRO A 672 -8.57 20.33 -31.05
C PRO A 672 -8.10 21.50 -30.18
N ALA A 673 -8.93 22.54 -30.02
CA ALA A 673 -8.57 23.68 -29.16
C ALA A 673 -8.46 23.31 -27.68
N GLU A 674 -9.38 22.53 -27.16
CA GLU A 674 -9.37 22.01 -25.80
C GLU A 674 -8.12 21.14 -25.55
N PHE A 675 -7.82 20.23 -26.46
CA PHE A 675 -6.63 19.38 -26.39
C PHE A 675 -5.35 20.22 -26.33
N ILE A 676 -5.15 21.13 -27.29
CA ILE A 676 -3.92 21.95 -27.38
C ILE A 676 -3.77 22.89 -26.17
N LEU A 677 -4.84 23.56 -25.75
CA LEU A 677 -4.75 24.48 -24.62
C LEU A 677 -4.50 23.75 -23.29
N ASN A 678 -5.11 22.59 -23.07
CA ASN A 678 -4.82 21.79 -21.88
C ASN A 678 -3.35 21.32 -21.87
N GLN A 679 -2.84 20.89 -23.01
CA GLN A 679 -1.44 20.47 -23.14
C GLN A 679 -0.48 21.64 -22.90
N ASP A 680 -0.70 22.80 -23.55
CA ASP A 680 0.14 23.98 -23.39
C ASP A 680 0.10 24.53 -21.95
N LEU A 681 -1.06 24.50 -21.29
CA LEU A 681 -1.19 24.84 -19.87
C LEU A 681 -0.37 23.90 -18.98
N CYS A 682 -0.53 22.58 -19.17
CA CYS A 682 0.23 21.58 -18.42
C CYS A 682 1.74 21.74 -18.61
N GLN A 683 2.19 21.92 -19.85
CA GLN A 683 3.59 22.12 -20.19
C GLN A 683 4.15 23.42 -19.56
N THR A 684 3.39 24.52 -19.64
CA THR A 684 3.79 25.81 -19.06
C THR A 684 3.92 25.71 -17.53
N ILE A 685 3.03 24.98 -16.87
CA ILE A 685 3.08 24.73 -15.43
C ILE A 685 4.28 23.84 -15.06
N GLN A 686 4.57 22.83 -15.85
CA GLN A 686 5.66 21.86 -15.58
C GLN A 686 7.05 22.45 -15.82
N ASN A 687 7.20 23.43 -16.68
CA ASN A 687 8.49 24.06 -16.98
C ASN A 687 9.24 24.47 -15.71
N GLU A 688 10.54 24.34 -15.70
CA GLU A 688 11.38 24.63 -14.52
C GLU A 688 11.12 26.05 -13.97
N GLN A 689 11.05 27.04 -14.83
CA GLN A 689 10.59 28.38 -14.50
C GLN A 689 9.22 28.62 -15.13
N VAL A 690 8.20 28.83 -14.30
CA VAL A 690 6.85 29.12 -14.78
C VAL A 690 6.81 30.51 -15.43
N ASN A 691 6.56 30.54 -16.71
CA ASN A 691 6.27 31.81 -17.40
C ASN A 691 4.83 32.25 -17.09
N THR A 692 4.68 33.08 -16.05
CA THR A 692 3.37 33.58 -15.61
C THR A 692 2.66 34.43 -16.66
N GLY A 693 3.39 35.12 -17.56
CA GLY A 693 2.82 35.86 -18.67
C GLY A 693 2.17 34.96 -19.70
N GLU A 694 2.86 33.89 -20.08
CA GLU A 694 2.34 32.86 -20.99
C GLU A 694 1.17 32.09 -20.38
N LEU A 695 1.30 31.70 -19.12
CA LEU A 695 0.21 31.02 -18.40
C LEU A 695 -1.06 31.87 -18.39
N ARG A 696 -0.94 33.17 -18.11
CA ARG A 696 -2.07 34.09 -18.15
C ARG A 696 -2.70 34.20 -19.55
N ARG A 697 -1.86 34.28 -20.59
CA ARG A 697 -2.32 34.32 -21.98
C ARG A 697 -3.15 33.08 -22.34
N LEU A 698 -2.68 31.89 -21.99
CA LEU A 698 -3.37 30.63 -22.25
C LEU A 698 -4.70 30.54 -21.48
N VAL A 699 -4.72 30.97 -20.23
CA VAL A 699 -5.93 31.04 -19.41
C VAL A 699 -6.96 31.99 -20.03
N ASP A 700 -6.53 33.16 -20.50
CA ASP A 700 -7.41 34.15 -21.12
C ASP A 700 -7.96 33.59 -22.45
N GLN A 701 -7.17 32.87 -23.24
CA GLN A 701 -7.64 32.21 -24.46
C GLN A 701 -8.70 31.15 -24.17
N ALA A 702 -8.47 30.27 -23.15
CA ALA A 702 -9.43 29.26 -22.75
C ALA A 702 -10.78 29.87 -22.31
N ARG A 703 -10.73 31.00 -21.59
CA ARG A 703 -11.94 31.74 -21.16
C ARG A 703 -12.66 32.36 -22.33
N ARG A 704 -11.94 33.08 -23.22
CA ARG A 704 -12.55 33.74 -24.40
C ARG A 704 -13.26 32.76 -25.28
N LEU A 705 -12.69 31.59 -25.50
CA LEU A 705 -13.30 30.55 -26.31
C LEU A 705 -14.30 29.67 -25.52
N SER A 706 -14.45 29.85 -24.20
CA SER A 706 -15.29 29.06 -23.28
C SER A 706 -15.06 27.56 -23.46
N LEU A 707 -13.78 27.15 -23.49
CA LEU A 707 -13.37 25.76 -23.66
C LEU A 707 -13.37 25.03 -22.32
N GLN A 708 -13.57 23.71 -22.39
CA GLN A 708 -13.50 22.86 -21.20
C GLN A 708 -12.02 22.56 -20.89
N LEU A 709 -11.63 22.86 -19.65
CA LEU A 709 -10.31 22.50 -19.16
C LEU A 709 -10.35 21.14 -18.47
N ASP A 710 -9.29 20.37 -18.62
CA ASP A 710 -9.05 19.15 -17.87
C ASP A 710 -8.61 19.51 -16.44
N GLU A 711 -9.59 19.82 -15.61
CA GLU A 711 -9.35 20.25 -14.23
C GLU A 711 -8.60 19.21 -13.40
N GLU A 712 -8.78 17.93 -13.66
CA GLU A 712 -8.15 16.85 -12.89
C GLU A 712 -6.64 16.82 -13.14
N THR A 713 -6.25 16.78 -14.41
CA THR A 713 -4.83 16.85 -14.80
C THR A 713 -4.19 18.17 -14.37
N LEU A 714 -4.87 19.30 -14.55
CA LEU A 714 -4.37 20.60 -14.13
C LEU A 714 -4.18 20.69 -12.60
N ARG A 715 -5.11 20.15 -11.80
CA ARG A 715 -4.95 20.07 -10.33
C ARG A 715 -3.72 19.29 -9.93
N PHE A 716 -3.53 18.12 -10.54
CA PHE A 716 -2.41 17.23 -10.25
C PHE A 716 -1.06 17.88 -10.59
N VAL A 717 -0.92 18.42 -11.81
CA VAL A 717 0.31 19.07 -12.27
C VAL A 717 0.60 20.32 -11.43
N SER A 718 -0.43 21.10 -11.12
CA SER A 718 -0.31 22.31 -10.30
C SER A 718 0.12 22.00 -8.87
N SER A 719 -0.48 20.97 -8.25
CA SER A 719 -0.08 20.53 -6.91
C SER A 719 1.40 20.14 -6.86
N LYS A 720 1.86 19.32 -7.82
CA LYS A 720 3.29 18.95 -7.93
C LYS A 720 4.18 20.18 -8.08
N LYS A 721 3.78 21.14 -8.92
CA LYS A 721 4.56 22.36 -9.14
C LYS A 721 4.62 23.24 -7.91
N ILE A 722 3.50 23.45 -7.23
CA ILE A 722 3.44 24.23 -5.99
C ILE A 722 4.33 23.58 -4.93
N ASN A 723 4.23 22.26 -4.75
CA ASN A 723 5.05 21.52 -3.78
C ASN A 723 6.55 21.68 -4.08
N HIS A 724 6.94 21.62 -5.36
CA HIS A 724 8.33 21.85 -5.76
C HIS A 724 8.81 23.28 -5.46
N LEU A 725 7.99 24.28 -5.73
CA LEU A 725 8.31 25.68 -5.43
C LEU A 725 8.38 25.93 -3.92
N MET A 726 7.47 25.32 -3.14
CA MET A 726 7.48 25.40 -1.68
C MET A 726 8.71 24.72 -1.07
N ALA A 727 9.16 23.58 -1.61
CA ALA A 727 10.41 22.95 -1.19
C ALA A 727 11.66 23.81 -1.50
N LYS A 728 11.64 24.61 -2.58
CA LYS A 728 12.67 25.63 -2.83
C LYS A 728 12.60 26.75 -1.79
N LEU A 729 11.39 27.20 -1.45
CA LEU A 729 11.17 28.22 -0.44
C LEU A 729 11.62 27.78 0.95
N GLU A 730 11.45 26.50 1.30
CA GLU A 730 11.93 25.93 2.56
C GLU A 730 13.45 26.04 2.71
N LYS A 731 14.18 25.83 1.61
CA LYS A 731 15.65 25.97 1.57
C LYS A 731 16.12 27.41 1.61
N SER A 732 15.31 28.35 1.13
CA SER A 732 15.61 29.78 1.07
C SER A 732 14.39 30.61 1.48
N PRO A 733 14.03 30.63 2.78
CA PRO A 733 12.78 31.24 3.26
C PRO A 733 12.67 32.76 3.06
N ASP A 734 13.77 33.44 2.85
CA ASP A 734 13.88 34.87 2.64
C ASP A 734 13.93 35.33 1.17
N ASP A 735 13.81 34.39 0.22
CA ASP A 735 13.80 34.69 -1.23
C ASP A 735 12.50 35.39 -1.65
N ILE A 736 12.59 36.71 -1.81
CA ILE A 736 11.48 37.58 -2.22
C ILE A 736 11.05 37.26 -3.66
N ASN A 737 11.97 36.95 -4.57
CA ASN A 737 11.64 36.66 -5.96
C ASN A 737 10.82 35.40 -6.09
N LEU A 738 11.15 34.37 -5.29
CA LEU A 738 10.38 33.12 -5.23
C LEU A 738 8.98 33.35 -4.65
N LEU A 739 8.84 34.20 -3.63
CA LEU A 739 7.55 34.60 -3.07
C LEU A 739 6.69 35.36 -4.09
N GLU A 740 7.26 36.26 -4.90
CA GLU A 740 6.57 36.97 -6.00
C GLU A 740 6.11 36.01 -7.08
N SER A 741 6.96 35.05 -7.43
CA SER A 741 6.63 34.01 -8.41
C SER A 741 5.46 33.13 -7.93
N LEU A 742 5.47 32.73 -6.66
CA LEU A 742 4.38 31.99 -6.03
C LEU A 742 3.09 32.80 -5.97
N ASP A 743 3.11 34.09 -5.56
CA ASP A 743 1.93 34.95 -5.52
C ASP A 743 1.29 35.07 -6.91
N SER A 744 2.11 35.34 -7.94
CA SER A 744 1.66 35.44 -9.33
C SER A 744 1.07 34.12 -9.82
N PHE A 745 1.71 33.01 -9.53
CA PHE A 745 1.27 31.67 -9.92
C PHE A 745 -0.05 31.28 -9.25
N PHE A 746 -0.19 31.46 -7.94
CA PHE A 746 -1.45 31.20 -7.21
C PHE A 746 -2.59 32.08 -7.74
N SER A 747 -2.34 33.38 -7.99
CA SER A 747 -3.35 34.29 -8.49
C SER A 747 -3.93 33.87 -9.84
N ILE A 748 -3.09 33.36 -10.76
CA ILE A 748 -3.55 32.86 -12.07
C ILE A 748 -4.25 31.53 -11.90
N LEU A 749 -3.65 30.60 -11.17
CA LEU A 749 -4.12 29.21 -11.03
C LEU A 749 -5.52 29.14 -10.41
N PHE A 750 -5.74 29.82 -9.27
CA PHE A 750 -7.04 29.81 -8.58
C PHE A 750 -8.13 30.60 -9.31
N SER A 751 -7.79 31.23 -10.41
CA SER A 751 -8.78 31.82 -11.31
C SER A 751 -9.43 30.81 -12.26
N ILE A 752 -8.84 29.60 -12.41
CA ILE A 752 -9.29 28.58 -13.37
C ILE A 752 -9.59 27.23 -12.73
N ILE A 753 -8.92 26.88 -11.66
CA ILE A 753 -9.13 25.61 -10.96
C ILE A 753 -9.36 25.84 -9.47
N SER A 754 -10.22 25.02 -8.89
CA SER A 754 -10.49 24.96 -7.46
C SER A 754 -10.04 23.60 -6.91
N ASN A 755 -9.94 23.48 -5.59
CA ASN A 755 -9.64 22.20 -4.90
C ASN A 755 -8.32 21.55 -5.29
N VAL A 756 -7.26 22.36 -5.49
CA VAL A 756 -5.89 21.87 -5.63
C VAL A 756 -5.46 21.25 -4.30
N ASP A 757 -4.79 20.09 -4.34
CA ASP A 757 -4.16 19.55 -3.14
C ASP A 757 -2.95 20.39 -2.73
N LEU A 758 -3.10 21.09 -1.61
CA LEU A 758 -2.10 22.01 -1.05
C LEU A 758 -1.45 21.45 0.22
N GLN A 759 -1.73 20.22 0.60
CA GLN A 759 -1.36 19.72 1.92
C GLN A 759 0.14 19.81 2.20
N THR A 760 0.97 19.32 1.31
CA THR A 760 2.43 19.38 1.47
C THR A 760 2.91 20.82 1.53
N SER A 761 2.36 21.66 0.67
CA SER A 761 2.70 23.10 0.63
C SER A 761 2.26 23.84 1.90
N GLN A 762 1.11 23.50 2.45
CA GLN A 762 0.63 24.06 3.73
C GLN A 762 1.56 23.67 4.89
N ASN A 763 2.03 22.42 4.94
CA ASN A 763 2.97 21.95 5.95
C ASN A 763 4.27 22.75 5.90
N VAL A 764 4.88 22.85 4.71
CA VAL A 764 6.12 23.60 4.51
C VAL A 764 5.91 25.08 4.87
N PHE A 765 4.85 25.69 4.39
CA PHE A 765 4.54 27.10 4.67
C PHE A 765 4.35 27.36 6.17
N PHE A 766 3.61 26.49 6.84
CA PHE A 766 3.39 26.58 8.29
C PHE A 766 4.70 26.51 9.08
N MET A 767 5.59 25.59 8.69
CA MET A 767 6.90 25.45 9.33
C MET A 767 7.81 26.66 9.08
N ILE A 768 7.81 27.23 7.86
CA ILE A 768 8.53 28.48 7.55
C ILE A 768 7.97 29.61 8.42
N GLY A 769 6.65 29.72 8.52
CA GLY A 769 6.00 30.72 9.38
C GLY A 769 6.46 30.63 10.83
N LYS A 770 6.41 29.45 11.44
CA LYS A 770 6.88 29.22 12.83
C LYS A 770 8.34 29.63 13.02
N LYS A 771 9.21 29.39 12.05
CA LYS A 771 10.66 29.65 12.18
C LYS A 771 11.04 31.10 11.86
N THR A 772 10.43 31.72 10.84
CA THR A 772 10.99 32.92 10.19
C THR A 772 10.11 34.17 10.38
N TYR A 773 8.79 34.02 10.59
CA TYR A 773 7.84 35.12 10.56
C TYR A 773 8.15 36.23 11.60
N MET A 774 8.40 35.85 12.86
CA MET A 774 8.66 36.79 13.95
C MET A 774 9.96 37.59 13.73
N GLU A 775 10.99 36.94 13.19
CA GLU A 775 12.26 37.61 12.84
C GLU A 775 12.04 38.61 11.73
N MET A 776 11.31 38.24 10.66
CA MET A 776 11.01 39.13 9.54
C MET A 776 10.12 40.33 9.98
N LYS A 777 9.20 40.08 10.91
CA LYS A 777 8.38 41.14 11.49
C LYS A 777 9.22 42.16 12.27
N GLN A 778 10.14 41.74 13.10
CA GLN A 778 11.05 42.61 13.84
C GLN A 778 11.94 43.41 12.88
N ARG A 779 12.44 42.78 11.80
CA ARG A 779 13.22 43.49 10.75
C ARG A 779 12.38 44.52 10.00
N ALA A 780 11.13 44.26 9.72
CA ALA A 780 10.21 45.16 9.06
C ALA A 780 9.85 46.35 9.97
N ASP A 781 9.60 46.10 11.24
CA ASP A 781 9.32 47.16 12.26
C ASP A 781 10.53 48.08 12.45
N SER A 782 11.75 47.54 12.28
CA SER A 782 12.98 48.35 12.25
C SER A 782 13.20 49.13 10.94
N GLY A 783 12.24 49.10 10.01
CA GLY A 783 12.25 49.95 8.80
C GLY A 783 12.88 49.31 7.57
N LYS A 784 13.31 48.04 7.57
CA LYS A 784 13.94 47.34 6.45
C LYS A 784 12.93 47.06 5.32
N ALA A 785 13.05 47.74 4.18
CA ALA A 785 12.15 47.61 3.04
C ALA A 785 12.00 46.16 2.50
N PRO A 786 13.07 45.34 2.37
CA PRO A 786 12.93 43.96 1.94
C PRO A 786 12.07 43.12 2.90
N ALA A 787 12.20 43.31 4.21
CA ALA A 787 11.41 42.57 5.20
C ALA A 787 9.91 42.95 5.15
N LYS A 788 9.61 44.24 4.88
CA LYS A 788 8.20 44.69 4.68
C LYS A 788 7.58 44.02 3.46
N LYS A 789 8.31 43.93 2.35
CA LYS A 789 7.87 43.29 1.12
C LYS A 789 7.69 41.79 1.33
N TRP A 790 8.62 41.15 2.05
CA TRP A 790 8.51 39.74 2.42
C TRP A 790 7.22 39.48 3.21
N LEU A 791 6.94 40.28 4.24
CA LEU A 791 5.70 40.13 5.05
C LEU A 791 4.45 40.31 4.20
N GLU A 792 4.42 41.26 3.29
CA GLU A 792 3.26 41.44 2.40
C GLU A 792 3.00 40.22 1.55
N LEU A 793 4.02 39.67 0.90
CA LEU A 793 3.92 38.49 0.05
C LEU A 793 3.60 37.25 0.87
N PHE A 794 4.25 37.06 2.02
CA PHE A 794 3.99 35.92 2.89
C PHE A 794 2.54 35.91 3.42
N ASN A 795 2.02 37.09 3.80
CA ASN A 795 0.62 37.23 4.20
C ASN A 795 -0.38 36.94 3.07
N LYS A 796 -0.05 37.28 1.81
CA LYS A 796 -0.85 36.92 0.63
C LYS A 796 -0.87 35.39 0.44
N LEU A 797 0.30 34.78 0.50
CA LEU A 797 0.41 33.32 0.39
C LEU A 797 -0.33 32.59 1.51
N ALA A 798 -0.30 33.12 2.74
CA ALA A 798 -1.07 32.60 3.86
C ALA A 798 -2.58 32.57 3.58
N ASN A 799 -3.09 33.55 2.85
CA ASN A 799 -4.50 33.58 2.46
C ASN A 799 -4.82 32.52 1.40
N TYR A 800 -3.95 32.34 0.38
CA TYR A 800 -4.13 31.29 -0.62
C TYR A 800 -4.06 29.89 0.00
N LEU A 801 -3.14 29.69 0.97
CA LEU A 801 -2.93 28.42 1.64
C LEU A 801 -3.89 28.19 2.82
N GLY A 802 -4.70 29.18 3.19
CA GLY A 802 -5.62 29.06 4.31
C GLY A 802 -4.93 28.92 5.68
N VAL A 803 -3.72 29.47 5.85
CA VAL A 803 -2.93 29.39 7.08
C VAL A 803 -3.11 30.67 7.92
N ALA A 804 -3.32 30.53 9.22
CA ALA A 804 -3.26 31.65 10.15
C ALA A 804 -1.80 31.95 10.51
N ILE A 805 -1.49 33.23 10.53
CA ILE A 805 -0.16 33.71 10.93
C ILE A 805 -0.32 34.41 12.28
N HIS A 806 0.42 33.98 13.29
CA HIS A 806 0.38 34.50 14.65
C HIS A 806 1.70 35.15 15.02
#